data_9671bf319123a06ce0e2a235365a0b36
#
_entry.id   9671bf319123a06ce0e2a235365a0b36
#
_cell.length_a   1.000
_cell.length_b   1.000
_cell.length_c   1.000
_cell.angle_alpha   90.00
_cell.angle_beta   90.00
_cell.angle_gamma   90.00
#
_symmetry.space_group_name_H-M   'P 1'
#
loop_
_entity.id
_entity.type
_entity.pdbx_description
1 polymer ?
#
loop_
_entity_poly.entity_id
_entity_poly.type
_entity_poly.pdbx_seq_one_letter_code
_entity_poly.pdbx_strand_id
1 'polypeptide(L)'
;MIENVENMQDANVTTPLLTREGQGGGSPVDYNAEDIKHLSDMEHIRLRPGMYIGRLGDGSHAEDGIYVLLKEVIDNSIDEFKMNAGRRIEVDMNDRLRVSVRDYGRGIPLAALIDAVSMLNTGGKYDSKAFQKSVGLNGVGLKAVNALSSRFEVYAVRDGEMRRATFEKGLLTGDETMKTEEENGTYVFFEPDSTLFKHYQFQAEFIETMLRNYTYLNTGLTIMFNGRRIASRNGLSDLLSDRMTNNPLYEIVHLKGEDIEIAFTHCNQNGEEYYSFVNGQHTTLGGTHQATFKKYIAEVIKDYSGKNFEYGDIRNGLVAAISINIQEPMFESQTKIKLGSLTTAPEGGISIDKFIGDFVKEQVDNYLHKNTDVANIIIQKVQDSERERKAMAGVAKLARERSKKANLHNRKLRDCRAHLTDPKGELQEETSIFITEGDSASGSITKSRDVNTQAVFSLRGKPLNCFGLTKKVVYENEEFNLLQAALNIEDGLDGLRYNKVIVATDADVDGMHIRLLMITFFLQFFPELIKKGHVYILQTPLFRVRARKSKLGKAKVRELQDAAQDQEAKVRRQISENTDFITQYCYSEEERLQAINDMGPDPEITRFKGLGEISPDEFRTFIGPDIRLEQVSLHKADNVAELLEYYMGKNTMERQNFIIDNLVIEEDLAEEDEI
;
A
#
# COMPACT_ATOMS: atom_id res chain seq x y z
N MET A 1 24.26 -40.93 45.80
CA MET A 1 23.45 -42.16 45.86
C MET A 1 22.51 -42.01 44.68
N ILE A 2 22.89 -42.38 43.45
CA ILE A 2 23.00 -43.72 42.84
C ILE A 2 21.70 -44.51 43.02
N GLU A 3 21.20 -44.92 41.83
CA GLU A 3 20.22 -46.00 41.54
C GLU A 3 18.74 -45.57 41.56
N ASN A 4 17.87 -45.84 40.58
CA ASN A 4 17.91 -46.86 39.50
C ASN A 4 17.02 -46.45 38.34
N VAL A 5 17.45 -46.81 37.15
CA VAL A 5 16.73 -47.00 35.91
C VAL A 5 15.91 -48.31 36.05
N GLU A 6 14.66 -48.35 35.57
CA GLU A 6 14.18 -49.42 34.69
C GLU A 6 12.67 -49.34 34.40
N ASN A 7 12.37 -49.33 33.10
CA ASN A 7 11.25 -49.96 32.40
C ASN A 7 9.80 -49.69 32.83
N MET A 8 9.08 -49.03 31.95
CA MET A 8 7.75 -49.49 31.52
C MET A 8 7.54 -49.28 30.03
N GLN A 9 7.51 -50.39 29.30
CA GLN A 9 7.04 -50.55 27.95
C GLN A 9 5.50 -50.45 27.89
N ASP A 10 5.03 -50.01 26.73
CA ASP A 10 3.75 -50.34 26.10
C ASP A 10 2.43 -49.85 26.74
N ALA A 11 1.93 -48.76 26.17
CA ALA A 11 0.48 -48.62 26.02
C ALA A 11 0.17 -48.13 24.59
N ASN A 12 -0.20 -49.06 23.74
CA ASN A 12 -0.85 -48.83 22.45
C ASN A 12 -2.11 -47.97 22.62
N VAL A 13 -2.09 -46.75 22.09
CA VAL A 13 -3.31 -46.00 21.83
C VAL A 13 -3.56 -46.04 20.32
N THR A 14 -4.38 -46.97 19.92
CA THR A 14 -5.00 -47.04 18.58
C THR A 14 -5.99 -45.91 18.44
N THR A 15 -5.63 -44.91 17.64
CA THR A 15 -6.58 -43.91 17.13
C THR A 15 -7.37 -44.52 15.96
N PRO A 16 -8.70 -44.40 15.91
CA PRO A 16 -9.48 -44.97 14.80
C PRO A 16 -9.25 -44.15 13.52
N LEU A 17 -8.77 -44.83 12.49
CA LEU A 17 -8.81 -44.34 11.10
C LEU A 17 -10.27 -44.14 10.68
N LEU A 18 -10.66 -42.90 10.50
CA LEU A 18 -11.88 -42.55 9.77
C LEU A 18 -11.64 -42.81 8.28
N THR A 19 -12.10 -43.97 7.82
CA THR A 19 -12.24 -44.26 6.40
C THR A 19 -13.30 -43.34 5.82
N ARG A 20 -12.88 -42.34 5.05
CA ARG A 20 -13.72 -41.63 4.07
C ARG A 20 -13.60 -42.39 2.75
N GLU A 21 -14.57 -43.21 2.43
CA GLU A 21 -14.83 -43.65 1.06
C GLU A 21 -15.34 -42.45 0.27
N GLY A 22 -14.53 -41.94 -0.65
CA GLY A 22 -14.86 -40.96 -1.67
C GLY A 22 -14.20 -41.41 -2.96
N GLN A 23 -14.99 -41.92 -3.89
CA GLN A 23 -14.59 -42.31 -5.23
C GLN A 23 -13.91 -41.18 -5.99
N GLY A 24 -12.68 -41.40 -6.39
CA GLY A 24 -11.89 -40.55 -7.26
C GLY A 24 -10.56 -41.24 -7.50
N GLY A 25 -10.54 -42.20 -8.43
CA GLY A 25 -9.33 -42.96 -8.78
C GLY A 25 -8.34 -42.09 -9.54
N GLY A 26 -7.44 -41.43 -8.82
CA GLY A 26 -6.18 -40.93 -9.34
C GLY A 26 -5.11 -41.94 -8.85
N SER A 27 -4.44 -42.64 -9.78
CA SER A 27 -3.25 -43.39 -9.47
C SER A 27 -2.26 -42.52 -8.70
N PRO A 28 -1.52 -43.02 -7.70
CA PRO A 28 -0.42 -42.26 -7.08
C PRO A 28 0.50 -41.79 -8.20
N VAL A 29 0.79 -40.51 -8.23
CA VAL A 29 1.77 -39.97 -9.18
C VAL A 29 3.10 -40.58 -8.78
N ASP A 30 3.63 -41.44 -9.64
CA ASP A 30 4.97 -42.03 -9.45
C ASP A 30 5.99 -40.90 -9.48
N TYR A 31 6.62 -40.63 -8.34
CA TYR A 31 7.72 -39.71 -8.22
C TYR A 31 9.04 -40.43 -8.43
N ASN A 32 9.65 -40.20 -9.59
CA ASN A 32 10.88 -40.90 -10.01
C ASN A 32 12.08 -39.92 -10.09
N ALA A 33 13.28 -40.45 -10.19
CA ALA A 33 14.51 -39.64 -10.31
C ALA A 33 14.49 -38.71 -11.55
N GLU A 34 13.72 -39.04 -12.58
CA GLU A 34 13.54 -38.23 -13.80
C GLU A 34 12.70 -36.98 -13.54
N ASP A 35 11.94 -36.94 -12.43
CA ASP A 35 11.15 -35.75 -12.04
C ASP A 35 12.01 -34.71 -11.33
N ILE A 36 13.24 -35.06 -10.94
CA ILE A 36 14.20 -34.14 -10.32
C ILE A 36 14.92 -33.37 -11.43
N LYS A 37 14.56 -32.08 -11.59
CA LYS A 37 15.17 -31.18 -12.58
C LYS A 37 16.14 -30.21 -11.90
N HIS A 38 17.33 -30.07 -12.49
CA HIS A 38 18.23 -28.96 -12.16
C HIS A 38 17.86 -27.76 -13.03
N LEU A 39 17.56 -26.63 -12.39
CA LEU A 39 17.25 -25.37 -13.07
C LEU A 39 18.48 -24.46 -13.05
N SER A 40 18.71 -23.73 -14.13
CA SER A 40 19.66 -22.62 -14.08
C SER A 40 19.17 -21.50 -13.15
N ASP A 41 20.06 -20.62 -12.72
CA ASP A 41 19.75 -19.50 -11.86
C ASP A 41 18.57 -18.67 -12.40
N MET A 42 18.59 -18.34 -13.70
CA MET A 42 17.57 -17.55 -14.36
C MET A 42 16.22 -18.27 -14.45
N GLU A 43 16.23 -19.56 -14.76
CA GLU A 43 15.01 -20.38 -14.79
C GLU A 43 14.38 -20.49 -13.39
N HIS A 44 15.20 -20.66 -12.35
CA HIS A 44 14.70 -20.73 -10.98
C HIS A 44 14.04 -19.40 -10.55
N ILE A 45 14.67 -18.26 -10.85
CA ILE A 45 14.10 -16.93 -10.55
C ILE A 45 12.75 -16.78 -11.26
N ARG A 46 12.66 -17.14 -12.53
CA ARG A 46 11.41 -17.05 -13.30
C ARG A 46 10.31 -18.00 -12.81
N LEU A 47 10.69 -19.19 -12.36
CA LEU A 47 9.74 -20.17 -11.83
C LEU A 47 9.22 -19.79 -10.44
N ARG A 48 10.04 -19.12 -9.62
CA ARG A 48 9.73 -18.74 -8.24
C ARG A 48 9.98 -17.27 -7.95
N PRO A 49 9.36 -16.34 -8.73
CA PRO A 49 9.64 -14.91 -8.60
C PRO A 49 9.33 -14.37 -7.19
N GLY A 50 8.30 -14.91 -6.53
CA GLY A 50 7.92 -14.50 -5.18
C GLY A 50 9.02 -14.63 -4.12
N MET A 51 9.99 -15.53 -4.31
CA MET A 51 11.15 -15.66 -3.41
C MET A 51 12.12 -14.48 -3.51
N TYR A 52 12.14 -13.77 -4.65
CA TYR A 52 13.10 -12.70 -4.95
C TYR A 52 12.49 -11.31 -4.85
N ILE A 53 11.23 -11.15 -5.26
CA ILE A 53 10.57 -9.84 -5.34
C ILE A 53 9.27 -9.76 -4.55
N GLY A 54 8.90 -10.82 -3.82
CA GLY A 54 7.64 -10.87 -3.11
C GLY A 54 6.43 -10.99 -4.05
N ARG A 55 5.39 -10.23 -3.82
CA ARG A 55 4.17 -10.23 -4.62
C ARG A 55 4.45 -9.72 -6.05
N LEU A 56 3.96 -10.42 -7.07
CA LEU A 56 4.08 -9.94 -8.46
C LEU A 56 3.32 -8.63 -8.66
N GLY A 57 2.01 -8.64 -8.47
CA GLY A 57 1.14 -7.48 -8.61
C GLY A 57 1.04 -6.94 -10.04
N ASP A 58 0.21 -5.90 -10.20
CA ASP A 58 -0.03 -5.19 -11.48
C ASP A 58 0.46 -3.73 -11.46
N GLY A 59 1.11 -3.29 -10.38
CA GLY A 59 1.59 -1.93 -10.17
C GLY A 59 0.59 -1.01 -9.48
N SER A 60 -0.57 -1.50 -9.09
CA SER A 60 -1.56 -0.73 -8.34
C SER A 60 -1.17 -0.48 -6.88
N HIS A 61 -0.15 -1.17 -6.37
CA HIS A 61 0.36 -1.01 -5.01
C HIS A 61 1.87 -0.75 -5.04
N ALA A 62 2.33 0.12 -4.16
CA ALA A 62 3.75 0.50 -4.06
C ALA A 62 4.70 -0.66 -3.69
N GLU A 63 4.17 -1.78 -3.20
CA GLU A 63 4.91 -2.97 -2.80
C GLU A 63 4.90 -4.07 -3.88
N ASP A 64 4.28 -3.82 -5.04
CA ASP A 64 4.25 -4.77 -6.14
C ASP A 64 5.65 -5.00 -6.72
N GLY A 65 5.89 -6.21 -7.21
CA GLY A 65 7.19 -6.68 -7.63
C GLY A 65 7.89 -5.80 -8.67
N ILE A 66 7.15 -5.11 -9.55
CA ILE A 66 7.73 -4.18 -10.52
C ILE A 66 8.50 -3.03 -9.84
N TYR A 67 8.00 -2.53 -8.69
CA TYR A 67 8.71 -1.49 -7.93
C TYR A 67 9.89 -2.07 -7.15
N VAL A 68 9.82 -3.35 -6.73
CA VAL A 68 10.97 -4.05 -6.15
C VAL A 68 12.10 -4.19 -7.18
N LEU A 69 11.78 -4.52 -8.45
CA LEU A 69 12.77 -4.53 -9.53
C LEU A 69 13.45 -3.16 -9.69
N LEU A 70 12.67 -2.08 -9.76
CA LEU A 70 13.22 -0.73 -9.87
C LEU A 70 14.09 -0.37 -8.66
N LYS A 71 13.64 -0.72 -7.47
CA LYS A 71 14.36 -0.49 -6.23
C LYS A 71 15.74 -1.16 -6.21
N GLU A 72 15.82 -2.41 -6.66
CA GLU A 72 17.10 -3.14 -6.72
C GLU A 72 18.11 -2.48 -7.70
N VAL A 73 17.62 -1.84 -8.76
CA VAL A 73 18.48 -1.06 -9.67
C VAL A 73 18.95 0.22 -8.98
N ILE A 74 18.04 0.98 -8.37
CA ILE A 74 18.37 2.25 -7.72
C ILE A 74 19.28 2.02 -6.51
N ASP A 75 19.07 0.97 -5.71
CA ASP A 75 19.92 0.63 -4.56
C ASP A 75 21.39 0.49 -4.94
N ASN A 76 21.70 -0.05 -6.12
CA ASN A 76 23.09 -0.12 -6.60
C ASN A 76 23.68 1.26 -6.93
N SER A 77 22.87 2.14 -7.50
CA SER A 77 23.27 3.52 -7.77
C SER A 77 23.46 4.33 -6.47
N ILE A 78 22.64 4.06 -5.46
CA ILE A 78 22.79 4.66 -4.11
C ILE A 78 24.05 4.18 -3.42
N ASP A 79 24.42 2.91 -3.58
CA ASP A 79 25.67 2.39 -3.03
C ASP A 79 26.91 3.12 -3.62
N GLU A 80 26.90 3.44 -4.92
CA GLU A 80 27.94 4.27 -5.53
C GLU A 80 28.00 5.67 -4.91
N PHE A 81 26.85 6.31 -4.69
CA PHE A 81 26.79 7.60 -3.99
C PHE A 81 27.37 7.52 -2.57
N LYS A 82 27.03 6.49 -1.78
CA LYS A 82 27.57 6.26 -0.45
C LYS A 82 29.08 6.06 -0.44
N MET A 83 29.62 5.55 -1.54
CA MET A 83 31.07 5.41 -1.78
C MET A 83 31.72 6.71 -2.27
N ASN A 84 31.00 7.84 -2.22
CA ASN A 84 31.39 9.13 -2.76
C ASN A 84 31.71 9.14 -4.27
N ALA A 85 31.16 8.20 -5.01
CA ALA A 85 31.26 8.10 -6.45
C ALA A 85 29.92 8.49 -7.10
N GLY A 86 29.90 9.65 -7.78
CA GLY A 86 28.69 10.19 -8.38
C GLY A 86 27.75 10.88 -7.39
N ARG A 87 26.99 11.86 -7.87
CA ARG A 87 25.99 12.61 -7.07
C ARG A 87 24.68 12.80 -7.80
N ARG A 88 24.56 12.21 -8.99
CA ARG A 88 23.39 12.31 -9.86
C ARG A 88 22.95 10.92 -10.28
N ILE A 89 21.65 10.67 -10.21
CA ILE A 89 20.99 9.50 -10.75
C ILE A 89 19.87 10.00 -11.65
N GLU A 90 19.71 9.43 -12.83
CA GLU A 90 18.61 9.71 -13.75
C GLU A 90 17.71 8.50 -13.84
N VAL A 91 16.43 8.71 -13.70
CA VAL A 91 15.38 7.68 -13.78
C VAL A 91 14.35 8.14 -14.79
N ASP A 92 14.18 7.40 -15.85
CA ASP A 92 13.19 7.71 -16.88
C ASP A 92 12.18 6.56 -16.99
N MET A 93 10.90 6.91 -17.00
CA MET A 93 9.80 6.00 -17.19
C MET A 93 9.09 6.29 -18.51
N ASN A 94 9.06 5.30 -19.40
CA ASN A 94 8.40 5.41 -20.70
C ASN A 94 7.14 4.54 -20.75
N ASP A 95 6.05 5.13 -21.23
CA ASP A 95 4.76 4.46 -21.47
C ASP A 95 4.20 3.68 -20.26
N ARG A 96 4.64 4.02 -19.03
CA ARG A 96 4.32 3.31 -17.78
C ARG A 96 4.67 1.80 -17.78
N LEU A 97 5.46 1.35 -18.75
CA LEU A 97 5.84 -0.06 -18.93
C LEU A 97 7.35 -0.30 -18.83
N ARG A 98 8.14 0.74 -19.03
CA ARG A 98 9.59 0.65 -19.15
C ARG A 98 10.27 1.66 -18.27
N VAL A 99 11.36 1.25 -17.64
CA VAL A 99 12.14 2.15 -16.79
C VAL A 99 13.62 2.02 -17.13
N SER A 100 14.31 3.16 -17.10
CA SER A 100 15.77 3.20 -17.17
C SER A 100 16.33 3.98 -15.98
N VAL A 101 17.50 3.56 -15.53
CA VAL A 101 18.26 4.19 -14.45
C VAL A 101 19.70 4.38 -14.90
N ARG A 102 20.21 5.60 -14.82
CA ARG A 102 21.60 5.95 -15.09
C ARG A 102 22.24 6.58 -13.86
N ASP A 103 23.29 5.98 -13.34
CA ASP A 103 24.16 6.63 -12.36
C ASP A 103 25.44 7.15 -13.02
N TYR A 104 26.13 8.01 -12.29
CA TYR A 104 27.41 8.62 -12.67
C TYR A 104 28.47 8.24 -11.65
N GLY A 105 28.42 6.98 -11.21
CA GLY A 105 29.38 6.35 -10.32
C GLY A 105 30.63 5.84 -11.06
N ARG A 106 31.30 4.86 -10.46
CA ARG A 106 32.51 4.26 -11.05
C ARG A 106 32.23 3.34 -12.23
N GLY A 107 31.00 2.91 -12.40
CA GLY A 107 30.59 1.87 -13.35
C GLY A 107 30.97 0.46 -12.89
N ILE A 108 30.18 -0.53 -13.28
CA ILE A 108 30.50 -1.95 -13.09
C ILE A 108 31.81 -2.27 -13.84
N PRO A 109 32.76 -3.03 -13.25
CA PRO A 109 33.95 -3.45 -13.97
C PRO A 109 33.58 -4.15 -15.30
N LEU A 110 34.09 -3.65 -16.43
CA LEU A 110 33.64 -4.08 -17.75
C LEU A 110 33.79 -5.60 -17.98
N ALA A 111 34.89 -6.20 -17.46
CA ALA A 111 35.08 -7.65 -17.56
C ALA A 111 34.03 -8.47 -16.79
N ALA A 112 33.48 -7.92 -15.71
CA ALA A 112 32.51 -8.60 -14.83
C ALA A 112 31.06 -8.21 -15.14
N LEU A 113 30.77 -7.39 -16.16
CA LEU A 113 29.45 -6.83 -16.42
C LEU A 113 28.37 -7.91 -16.57
N ILE A 114 28.62 -8.89 -17.42
CA ILE A 114 27.68 -9.98 -17.70
C ILE A 114 27.44 -10.82 -16.44
N ASP A 115 28.52 -11.25 -15.76
CA ASP A 115 28.41 -12.09 -14.57
C ASP A 115 27.69 -11.35 -13.44
N ALA A 116 27.92 -10.05 -13.30
CA ALA A 116 27.27 -9.22 -12.30
C ALA A 116 25.75 -9.15 -12.44
N VAL A 117 25.20 -9.34 -13.64
CA VAL A 117 23.74 -9.27 -13.91
C VAL A 117 23.09 -10.60 -14.26
N SER A 118 23.88 -11.68 -14.41
CA SER A 118 23.35 -12.99 -14.86
C SER A 118 23.69 -14.16 -13.95
N MET A 119 24.73 -14.08 -13.10
CA MET A 119 25.14 -15.21 -12.24
C MET A 119 24.80 -14.92 -10.77
N LEU A 120 24.03 -15.77 -10.11
CA LEU A 120 23.77 -15.69 -8.67
C LEU A 120 25.08 -15.78 -7.89
N ASN A 121 25.07 -15.25 -6.68
CA ASN A 121 26.23 -15.23 -5.79
C ASN A 121 27.49 -14.55 -6.37
N THR A 122 27.30 -13.67 -7.36
CA THR A 122 28.36 -12.86 -7.96
C THR A 122 28.16 -11.39 -7.59
N GLY A 123 29.13 -10.78 -6.95
CA GLY A 123 29.06 -9.38 -6.55
C GLY A 123 30.29 -8.93 -5.77
N GLY A 124 30.64 -7.65 -5.85
CA GLY A 124 31.78 -7.07 -5.13
C GLY A 124 31.51 -6.72 -3.67
N LYS A 125 30.34 -7.11 -3.13
CA LYS A 125 29.90 -6.68 -1.79
C LYS A 125 30.21 -7.68 -0.67
N TYR A 126 30.65 -8.91 -1.00
CA TYR A 126 30.83 -9.99 -0.04
C TYR A 126 31.98 -9.75 0.96
N ASP A 127 33.12 -9.21 0.52
CA ASP A 127 34.33 -9.05 1.35
C ASP A 127 34.73 -7.60 1.65
N SER A 128 33.94 -6.63 1.26
CA SER A 128 34.30 -5.22 1.37
C SER A 128 33.76 -4.59 2.65
N LYS A 129 34.65 -4.14 3.54
CA LYS A 129 34.26 -3.34 4.73
C LYS A 129 33.41 -2.12 4.37
N ALA A 130 33.55 -1.59 3.16
CA ALA A 130 32.81 -0.43 2.67
C ALA A 130 31.32 -0.70 2.43
N PHE A 131 30.91 -1.94 2.18
CA PHE A 131 29.53 -2.33 1.90
C PHE A 131 28.81 -3.04 3.05
N GLN A 132 29.44 -3.15 4.24
CA GLN A 132 28.85 -3.84 5.39
C GLN A 132 27.48 -3.28 5.82
N LYS A 133 27.21 -2.00 5.51
CA LYS A 133 25.94 -1.30 5.80
C LYS A 133 25.06 -1.13 4.54
N SER A 134 25.36 -1.85 3.45
CA SER A 134 24.50 -1.92 2.26
C SER A 134 23.32 -2.88 2.49
N VAL A 135 22.24 -2.70 1.78
CA VAL A 135 21.08 -3.61 1.82
C VAL A 135 21.18 -4.73 0.79
N GLY A 136 21.87 -4.49 -0.30
CA GLY A 136 22.02 -5.44 -1.42
C GLY A 136 23.10 -6.51 -1.20
N LEU A 137 23.20 -7.10 -0.01
CA LEU A 137 24.26 -8.05 0.36
C LEU A 137 24.17 -9.41 -0.36
N ASN A 138 22.97 -9.83 -0.73
CA ASN A 138 22.74 -11.18 -1.27
C ASN A 138 23.16 -11.33 -2.75
N GLY A 139 23.52 -10.26 -3.44
CA GLY A 139 23.98 -10.30 -4.83
C GLY A 139 22.96 -10.85 -5.83
N VAL A 140 21.66 -10.76 -5.51
CA VAL A 140 20.57 -11.34 -6.35
C VAL A 140 19.73 -10.29 -7.10
N GLY A 141 19.75 -9.02 -6.67
CA GLY A 141 18.81 -8.00 -7.15
C GLY A 141 18.81 -7.80 -8.66
N LEU A 142 19.95 -7.39 -9.26
CA LEU A 142 20.02 -7.19 -10.73
C LEU A 142 19.74 -8.48 -11.52
N LYS A 143 20.05 -9.64 -10.97
CA LYS A 143 19.73 -10.94 -11.60
C LYS A 143 18.23 -11.17 -11.66
N ALA A 144 17.52 -10.80 -10.59
CA ALA A 144 16.06 -10.86 -10.59
C ALA A 144 15.47 -9.87 -11.62
N VAL A 145 16.00 -8.64 -11.70
CA VAL A 145 15.57 -7.68 -12.73
C VAL A 145 15.77 -8.25 -14.13
N ASN A 146 16.94 -8.79 -14.43
CA ASN A 146 17.27 -9.39 -15.73
C ASN A 146 16.35 -10.59 -16.03
N ALA A 147 16.26 -11.55 -15.11
CA ALA A 147 15.47 -12.78 -15.33
C ALA A 147 13.96 -12.50 -15.49
N LEU A 148 13.41 -11.50 -14.81
CA LEU A 148 11.99 -11.18 -14.79
C LEU A 148 11.58 -10.12 -15.82
N SER A 149 12.50 -9.69 -16.70
CA SER A 149 12.25 -8.73 -17.76
C SER A 149 12.15 -9.41 -19.13
N SER A 150 11.20 -8.97 -19.94
CA SER A 150 11.11 -9.33 -21.38
C SER A 150 12.31 -8.78 -22.13
N ARG A 151 12.76 -7.57 -21.77
CA ARG A 151 13.96 -6.92 -22.28
C ARG A 151 14.74 -6.29 -21.13
N PHE A 152 16.00 -6.61 -21.04
CA PHE A 152 16.94 -6.02 -20.10
C PHE A 152 18.20 -5.56 -20.86
N GLU A 153 18.65 -4.35 -20.57
CA GLU A 153 19.85 -3.78 -21.16
C GLU A 153 20.68 -3.16 -20.06
N VAL A 154 21.96 -3.43 -20.05
CA VAL A 154 22.91 -2.81 -19.14
C VAL A 154 24.14 -2.37 -19.93
N TYR A 155 24.62 -1.16 -19.64
CA TYR A 155 25.97 -0.79 -20.02
C TYR A 155 26.71 -0.11 -18.86
N ALA A 156 28.01 -0.28 -18.83
CA ALA A 156 28.89 0.40 -17.91
C ALA A 156 29.96 1.14 -18.69
N VAL A 157 30.26 2.36 -18.24
CA VAL A 157 31.32 3.20 -18.77
C VAL A 157 32.41 3.34 -17.73
N ARG A 158 33.64 3.01 -18.12
CA ARG A 158 34.84 3.20 -17.28
C ARG A 158 35.99 3.66 -18.14
N ASP A 159 36.58 4.80 -17.75
CA ASP A 159 37.84 5.31 -18.31
C ASP A 159 37.88 5.43 -19.84
N GLY A 160 36.75 5.85 -20.44
CA GLY A 160 36.58 6.03 -21.86
C GLY A 160 36.23 4.76 -22.66
N GLU A 161 35.96 3.67 -21.99
CA GLU A 161 35.45 2.43 -22.59
C GLU A 161 34.04 2.12 -22.08
N MET A 162 33.17 1.64 -22.96
CA MET A 162 31.81 1.17 -22.66
C MET A 162 31.69 -0.30 -23.05
N ARG A 163 31.11 -1.10 -22.17
CA ARG A 163 30.59 -2.41 -22.51
C ARG A 163 29.09 -2.42 -22.30
N ARG A 164 28.35 -2.87 -23.30
CA ARG A 164 26.90 -2.98 -23.35
C ARG A 164 26.49 -4.42 -23.51
N ALA A 165 25.56 -4.90 -22.67
CA ALA A 165 24.99 -6.22 -22.76
C ALA A 165 23.46 -6.12 -22.79
N THR A 166 22.83 -6.92 -23.66
CA THR A 166 21.39 -7.02 -23.80
C THR A 166 20.91 -8.43 -23.52
N PHE A 167 19.76 -8.55 -22.89
CA PHE A 167 19.18 -9.83 -22.49
C PHE A 167 17.69 -9.85 -22.77
N GLU A 168 17.18 -11.04 -23.06
CA GLU A 168 15.76 -11.34 -23.10
C GLU A 168 15.46 -12.47 -22.11
N LYS A 169 14.63 -12.19 -21.11
CA LYS A 169 14.21 -13.16 -20.07
C LYS A 169 15.40 -13.85 -19.38
N GLY A 170 16.47 -13.08 -19.14
CA GLY A 170 17.69 -13.57 -18.53
C GLY A 170 18.71 -14.20 -19.47
N LEU A 171 18.38 -14.35 -20.75
CA LEU A 171 19.28 -14.92 -21.78
C LEU A 171 20.02 -13.80 -22.51
N LEU A 172 21.35 -13.89 -22.57
CA LEU A 172 22.20 -12.93 -23.27
C LEU A 172 21.91 -12.95 -24.79
N THR A 173 21.57 -11.78 -25.35
CA THR A 173 21.26 -11.60 -26.77
C THR A 173 22.27 -10.72 -27.49
N GLY A 174 23.03 -9.90 -26.80
CA GLY A 174 24.07 -9.05 -27.37
C GLY A 174 25.12 -8.67 -26.34
N ASP A 175 26.39 -8.51 -26.80
CA ASP A 175 27.53 -8.07 -26.00
C ASP A 175 28.47 -7.28 -26.91
N GLU A 176 28.65 -6.01 -26.60
CA GLU A 176 29.42 -5.07 -27.39
C GLU A 176 30.36 -4.24 -26.51
N THR A 177 31.59 -4.02 -26.98
CA THR A 177 32.54 -3.12 -26.31
C THR A 177 32.98 -2.04 -27.30
N MET A 178 32.95 -0.78 -26.86
CA MET A 178 33.30 0.36 -27.69
C MET A 178 33.98 1.47 -26.87
N LYS A 179 34.68 2.36 -27.56
CA LYS A 179 35.17 3.60 -26.94
C LYS A 179 34.05 4.62 -26.88
N THR A 180 34.04 5.42 -25.82
CA THR A 180 33.01 6.44 -25.60
C THR A 180 33.60 7.68 -24.92
N GLU A 181 32.93 8.81 -25.12
CA GLU A 181 33.19 10.06 -24.39
C GLU A 181 32.20 10.26 -23.22
N GLU A 182 31.30 9.31 -22.99
CA GLU A 182 30.37 9.39 -21.86
C GLU A 182 31.09 9.34 -20.50
N GLU A 183 30.51 10.01 -19.52
CA GLU A 183 30.97 9.95 -18.13
C GLU A 183 30.87 8.53 -17.57
N ASN A 184 31.81 8.17 -16.69
CA ASN A 184 31.78 6.89 -15.99
C ASN A 184 30.44 6.68 -15.28
N GLY A 185 30.02 5.42 -15.14
CA GLY A 185 28.81 5.03 -14.44
C GLY A 185 28.13 3.83 -15.05
N THR A 186 26.94 3.51 -14.57
CA THR A 186 26.14 2.37 -15.03
C THR A 186 24.77 2.83 -15.50
N TYR A 187 24.31 2.25 -16.61
CA TYR A 187 22.95 2.39 -17.11
C TYR A 187 22.27 1.04 -17.10
N VAL A 188 21.04 1.02 -16.64
CA VAL A 188 20.16 -0.17 -16.68
C VAL A 188 18.82 0.24 -17.25
N PHE A 189 18.36 -0.49 -18.26
CA PHE A 189 17.01 -0.42 -18.79
C PHE A 189 16.34 -1.77 -18.63
N PHE A 190 15.08 -1.77 -18.23
CA PHE A 190 14.31 -2.99 -18.16
C PHE A 190 12.82 -2.77 -18.48
N GLU A 191 12.23 -3.81 -19.04
CA GLU A 191 10.79 -3.96 -19.29
C GLU A 191 10.34 -5.26 -18.66
N PRO A 192 9.58 -5.23 -17.54
CA PRO A 192 9.07 -6.42 -16.89
C PRO A 192 8.33 -7.34 -17.86
N ASP A 193 8.46 -8.65 -17.69
CA ASP A 193 7.85 -9.63 -18.60
C ASP A 193 6.34 -9.71 -18.38
N SER A 194 5.54 -9.29 -19.34
CA SER A 194 4.08 -9.30 -19.29
C SER A 194 3.46 -10.69 -19.14
N THR A 195 4.22 -11.75 -19.41
CA THR A 195 3.76 -13.13 -19.15
C THR A 195 3.77 -13.48 -17.67
N LEU A 196 4.58 -12.78 -16.85
CA LEU A 196 4.66 -12.92 -15.41
C LEU A 196 3.86 -11.82 -14.70
N PHE A 197 4.09 -10.56 -15.11
CA PHE A 197 3.39 -9.38 -14.58
C PHE A 197 2.22 -9.03 -15.49
N LYS A 198 1.09 -9.67 -15.26
CA LYS A 198 -0.10 -9.45 -16.08
C LYS A 198 -0.61 -8.02 -15.91
N HIS A 199 -0.78 -7.31 -17.06
CA HIS A 199 -1.39 -5.95 -17.10
C HIS A 199 -0.74 -4.91 -16.20
N TYR A 200 0.55 -5.07 -15.88
CA TYR A 200 1.24 -4.13 -15.03
C TYR A 200 1.35 -2.73 -15.65
N GLN A 201 1.31 -1.74 -14.80
CA GLN A 201 1.65 -0.35 -15.13
C GLN A 201 2.38 0.30 -13.96
N PHE A 202 3.50 0.94 -14.24
CA PHE A 202 4.15 1.80 -13.27
C PHE A 202 3.31 3.05 -13.02
N GLN A 203 3.09 3.37 -11.74
CA GLN A 203 2.50 4.64 -11.33
C GLN A 203 3.64 5.62 -11.00
N ALA A 204 3.64 6.77 -11.68
CA ALA A 204 4.67 7.78 -11.50
C ALA A 204 4.78 8.27 -10.05
N GLU A 205 3.65 8.34 -9.35
CA GLU A 205 3.56 8.78 -7.95
C GLU A 205 4.28 7.85 -6.99
N PHE A 206 4.18 6.53 -7.20
CA PHE A 206 4.90 5.56 -6.37
C PHE A 206 6.41 5.63 -6.61
N ILE A 207 6.82 5.78 -7.88
CA ILE A 207 8.23 6.01 -8.22
C ILE A 207 8.72 7.31 -7.61
N GLU A 208 8.01 8.43 -7.80
CA GLU A 208 8.41 9.73 -7.24
C GLU A 208 8.54 9.66 -5.70
N THR A 209 7.59 9.02 -5.03
CA THR A 209 7.62 8.82 -3.59
C THR A 209 8.86 8.02 -3.15
N MET A 210 9.19 6.95 -3.87
CA MET A 210 10.40 6.15 -3.62
C MET A 210 11.67 6.99 -3.82
N LEU A 211 11.76 7.73 -4.92
CA LEU A 211 12.91 8.57 -5.24
C LEU A 211 13.11 9.71 -4.23
N ARG A 212 12.03 10.33 -3.75
CA ARG A 212 12.08 11.31 -2.68
C ARG A 212 12.65 10.72 -1.38
N ASN A 213 12.21 9.51 -1.00
CA ASN A 213 12.76 8.84 0.18
C ASN A 213 14.28 8.66 0.07
N TYR A 214 14.80 8.27 -1.09
CA TYR A 214 16.25 8.18 -1.30
C TYR A 214 16.94 9.53 -1.13
N THR A 215 16.35 10.62 -1.61
CA THR A 215 16.97 11.95 -1.45
C THR A 215 16.93 12.46 -0.01
N TYR A 216 15.90 12.13 0.76
CA TYR A 216 15.83 12.47 2.19
C TYR A 216 16.90 11.72 3.01
N LEU A 217 17.18 10.48 2.65
CA LEU A 217 18.17 9.66 3.35
C LEU A 217 19.61 9.91 2.90
N ASN A 218 19.79 10.55 1.75
CA ASN A 218 21.09 10.80 1.13
C ASN A 218 21.21 12.27 0.75
N THR A 219 21.43 13.14 1.74
CA THR A 219 21.58 14.58 1.50
C THR A 219 22.77 14.86 0.56
N GLY A 220 22.54 15.70 -0.45
CA GLY A 220 23.53 15.99 -1.50
C GLY A 220 23.40 15.12 -2.75
N LEU A 221 22.58 14.07 -2.73
CA LEU A 221 22.18 13.33 -3.91
C LEU A 221 21.14 14.14 -4.70
N THR A 222 21.27 14.15 -6.02
CA THR A 222 20.27 14.66 -6.95
C THR A 222 19.73 13.50 -7.80
N ILE A 223 18.43 13.32 -7.83
CA ILE A 223 17.77 12.37 -8.73
C ILE A 223 16.96 13.17 -9.75
N MET A 224 17.14 12.84 -11.03
CA MET A 224 16.32 13.37 -12.12
C MET A 224 15.27 12.33 -12.47
N PHE A 225 13.99 12.65 -12.34
CA PHE A 225 12.90 11.76 -12.73
C PHE A 225 12.12 12.36 -13.89
N ASN A 226 12.18 11.72 -15.07
CA ASN A 226 11.62 12.23 -16.32
C ASN A 226 12.02 13.71 -16.56
N GLY A 227 13.29 14.03 -16.34
CA GLY A 227 13.83 15.38 -16.47
C GLY A 227 13.54 16.34 -15.31
N ARG A 228 12.71 15.95 -14.32
CA ARG A 228 12.38 16.73 -13.13
C ARG A 228 13.38 16.45 -12.01
N ARG A 229 13.95 17.51 -11.43
CA ARG A 229 14.91 17.39 -10.33
C ARG A 229 14.23 17.08 -9.00
N ILE A 230 14.72 16.06 -8.29
CA ILE A 230 14.38 15.70 -6.93
C ILE A 230 15.64 15.75 -6.08
N ALA A 231 15.64 16.50 -4.98
CA ALA A 231 16.77 16.61 -4.06
C ALA A 231 16.28 17.11 -2.69
N SER A 232 16.96 16.72 -1.62
CA SER A 232 16.69 17.20 -0.25
C SER A 232 17.97 17.88 0.30
N ARG A 233 17.76 18.92 1.11
CA ARG A 233 18.83 19.65 1.81
C ARG A 233 18.88 19.28 3.29
N ASN A 234 17.72 19.05 3.90
CA ASN A 234 17.58 18.89 5.35
C ASN A 234 17.17 17.45 5.75
N GLY A 235 17.29 16.48 4.82
CA GLY A 235 17.12 15.07 5.14
C GLY A 235 15.75 14.72 5.70
N LEU A 236 15.71 14.05 6.88
CA LEU A 236 14.47 13.64 7.52
C LEU A 236 13.54 14.82 7.92
N SER A 237 14.08 16.02 8.10
CA SER A 237 13.26 17.21 8.34
C SER A 237 12.44 17.57 7.10
N ASP A 238 13.03 17.52 5.90
CA ASP A 238 12.30 17.72 4.64
C ASP A 238 11.26 16.60 4.44
N LEU A 239 11.60 15.36 4.78
CA LEU A 239 10.66 14.24 4.72
C LEU A 239 9.40 14.52 5.55
N LEU A 240 9.56 14.92 6.82
CA LEU A 240 8.41 15.22 7.66
C LEU A 240 7.63 16.42 7.12
N SER A 241 8.32 17.51 6.75
CA SER A 241 7.68 18.67 6.11
C SER A 241 6.87 18.29 4.90
N ASP A 242 7.36 17.31 4.10
CA ASP A 242 6.71 16.87 2.89
C ASP A 242 5.55 15.89 3.13
N ARG A 243 5.55 15.16 4.23
CA ARG A 243 4.52 14.15 4.53
C ARG A 243 3.41 14.65 5.45
N MET A 244 3.70 15.65 6.29
CA MET A 244 2.70 16.18 7.19
C MET A 244 1.55 16.86 6.44
N THR A 245 0.34 16.53 6.84
CA THR A 245 -0.89 17.17 6.37
C THR A 245 -1.35 18.30 7.28
N ASN A 246 -0.86 18.31 8.54
CA ASN A 246 -1.19 19.31 9.54
C ASN A 246 0.04 20.15 9.89
N ASN A 247 -0.19 21.41 10.26
CA ASN A 247 0.90 22.28 10.68
C ASN A 247 1.56 21.77 11.96
N PRO A 248 2.90 21.77 12.05
CA PRO A 248 3.61 21.41 13.25
C PRO A 248 3.36 22.46 14.36
N LEU A 249 3.30 22.01 15.61
CA LEU A 249 3.15 22.89 16.77
C LEU A 249 4.44 23.65 17.11
N TYR A 250 5.57 23.13 16.70
CA TYR A 250 6.91 23.70 16.84
C TYR A 250 7.79 23.24 15.69
N GLU A 251 8.92 23.89 15.46
CA GLU A 251 9.87 23.50 14.43
C GLU A 251 10.29 22.04 14.57
N ILE A 252 10.46 21.35 13.44
CA ILE A 252 10.84 19.95 13.43
C ILE A 252 12.19 19.80 14.13
N VAL A 253 12.22 19.05 15.21
CA VAL A 253 13.46 18.66 15.88
C VAL A 253 14.19 17.66 15.01
N HIS A 254 15.43 17.97 14.63
CA HIS A 254 16.24 17.12 13.78
C HIS A 254 17.58 16.86 14.47
N LEU A 255 17.86 15.59 14.79
CA LEU A 255 19.04 15.16 15.53
C LEU A 255 19.76 14.07 14.75
N LYS A 256 21.09 14.22 14.63
CA LYS A 256 21.93 13.34 13.84
C LYS A 256 23.11 12.85 14.65
N GLY A 257 23.34 11.55 14.62
CA GLY A 257 24.49 10.87 15.22
C GLY A 257 25.20 9.99 14.21
N GLU A 258 26.16 9.22 14.67
CA GLU A 258 26.79 8.19 13.86
C GLU A 258 25.80 7.04 13.65
N ASP A 259 25.48 6.73 12.40
CA ASP A 259 24.57 5.65 11.99
C ASP A 259 23.11 5.79 12.48
N ILE A 260 22.72 6.95 13.00
CA ILE A 260 21.36 7.23 13.44
C ILE A 260 20.97 8.68 13.14
N GLU A 261 19.79 8.86 12.61
CA GLU A 261 19.18 10.17 12.37
C GLU A 261 17.73 10.11 12.78
N ILE A 262 17.23 11.08 13.53
CA ILE A 262 15.84 11.21 13.92
C ILE A 262 15.32 12.60 13.63
N ALA A 263 14.05 12.68 13.26
CA ALA A 263 13.33 13.94 13.18
C ALA A 263 11.93 13.76 13.76
N PHE A 264 11.42 14.76 14.50
CA PHE A 264 10.08 14.68 15.07
C PHE A 264 9.48 16.05 15.34
N THR A 265 8.16 16.09 15.35
CA THR A 265 7.35 17.22 15.84
C THR A 265 6.00 16.69 16.32
N HIS A 266 5.19 17.55 16.96
CA HIS A 266 3.80 17.26 17.24
C HIS A 266 2.88 18.13 16.37
N CYS A 267 1.76 17.56 15.99
CA CYS A 267 0.69 18.24 15.26
C CYS A 267 -0.63 18.18 16.03
N ASN A 268 -1.59 19.04 15.68
CA ASN A 268 -2.94 18.95 16.21
C ASN A 268 -3.74 17.87 15.46
N GLN A 269 -3.31 16.62 15.63
CA GLN A 269 -3.98 15.44 15.11
C GLN A 269 -4.10 14.38 16.21
N ASN A 270 -4.98 13.42 16.01
CA ASN A 270 -5.08 12.25 16.88
C ASN A 270 -4.21 11.12 16.32
N GLY A 271 -3.60 10.36 17.22
CA GLY A 271 -2.73 9.27 16.87
C GLY A 271 -1.27 9.68 16.68
N GLU A 272 -0.47 8.76 16.20
CA GLU A 272 0.98 8.90 15.99
C GLU A 272 1.35 8.45 14.59
N GLU A 273 2.34 9.08 13.98
CA GLU A 273 2.79 8.78 12.63
C GLU A 273 4.30 8.60 12.60
N TYR A 274 4.77 7.51 11.97
CA TYR A 274 6.18 7.17 11.93
C TYR A 274 6.64 6.79 10.53
N TYR A 275 7.79 7.31 10.16
CA TYR A 275 8.54 6.93 8.98
C TYR A 275 9.86 6.31 9.42
N SER A 276 10.08 5.04 9.13
CA SER A 276 11.27 4.34 9.62
C SER A 276 12.09 3.72 8.49
N PHE A 277 13.41 3.80 8.63
CA PHE A 277 14.35 3.38 7.59
C PHE A 277 15.53 2.63 8.20
N VAL A 278 16.01 1.62 7.47
CA VAL A 278 17.20 0.84 7.81
C VAL A 278 18.09 0.73 6.58
N ASN A 279 19.31 1.22 6.65
CA ASN A 279 20.28 1.25 5.53
C ASN A 279 19.77 1.91 4.25
N GLY A 280 18.76 2.78 4.36
CA GLY A 280 18.09 3.43 3.22
C GLY A 280 16.81 2.73 2.76
N GLN A 281 16.43 1.61 3.37
CA GLN A 281 15.18 0.91 3.06
C GLN A 281 14.03 1.41 3.92
N HIS A 282 12.92 1.77 3.30
CA HIS A 282 11.70 2.16 4.01
C HIS A 282 11.03 0.92 4.61
N THR A 283 10.95 0.89 5.94
CA THR A 283 10.31 -0.20 6.69
C THR A 283 8.86 0.19 7.00
N THR A 284 7.96 -0.04 6.04
CA THR A 284 6.55 0.38 6.14
C THR A 284 5.81 -0.23 7.33
N LEU A 285 6.19 -1.44 7.73
CA LEU A 285 5.68 -2.12 8.91
C LEU A 285 6.55 -1.90 10.17
N GLY A 286 7.53 -0.99 10.10
CA GLY A 286 8.41 -0.67 11.22
C GLY A 286 9.40 -1.78 11.55
N GLY A 287 9.40 -2.19 12.80
CA GLY A 287 10.31 -3.22 13.34
C GLY A 287 10.93 -2.80 14.67
N THR A 288 11.99 -3.50 15.08
CA THR A 288 12.66 -3.31 16.37
C THR A 288 13.12 -1.87 16.61
N HIS A 289 13.68 -1.22 15.58
CA HIS A 289 14.17 0.16 15.65
C HIS A 289 13.04 1.18 15.89
N GLN A 290 11.92 1.05 15.18
CA GLN A 290 10.78 1.95 15.37
C GLN A 290 10.14 1.73 16.74
N ALA A 291 9.97 0.48 17.16
CA ALA A 291 9.41 0.15 18.47
C ALA A 291 10.28 0.73 19.61
N THR A 292 11.59 0.61 19.49
CA THR A 292 12.55 1.19 20.44
C THR A 292 12.47 2.70 20.46
N PHE A 293 12.43 3.35 19.31
CA PHE A 293 12.30 4.80 19.21
C PHE A 293 11.01 5.30 19.88
N LYS A 294 9.87 4.66 19.57
CA LYS A 294 8.57 4.96 20.22
C LYS A 294 8.61 4.89 21.74
N LYS A 295 9.34 3.92 22.27
CA LYS A 295 9.51 3.74 23.72
C LYS A 295 10.31 4.91 24.30
N TYR A 296 11.50 5.16 23.77
CA TYR A 296 12.43 6.09 24.39
C TYR A 296 12.08 7.56 24.17
N ILE A 297 11.45 7.95 23.06
CA ILE A 297 10.97 9.32 22.87
C ILE A 297 9.91 9.67 23.94
N ALA A 298 9.03 8.71 24.26
CA ALA A 298 8.04 8.91 25.29
C ALA A 298 8.65 8.91 26.71
N GLU A 299 9.63 8.04 26.98
CA GLU A 299 10.34 7.96 28.26
C GLU A 299 11.08 9.28 28.56
N VAL A 300 11.84 9.80 27.61
CA VAL A 300 12.60 11.06 27.79
C VAL A 300 11.68 12.26 28.05
N ILE A 301 10.60 12.41 27.29
CA ILE A 301 9.65 13.52 27.48
C ILE A 301 8.96 13.40 28.85
N LYS A 302 8.62 12.18 29.27
CA LYS A 302 8.05 11.91 30.58
C LYS A 302 9.02 12.29 31.70
N ASP A 303 10.27 11.82 31.62
CA ASP A 303 11.30 12.08 32.61
C ASP A 303 11.61 13.57 32.71
N TYR A 304 11.78 14.26 31.56
CA TYR A 304 11.96 15.72 31.53
C TYR A 304 10.80 16.48 32.19
N SER A 305 9.56 16.04 31.99
CA SER A 305 8.38 16.70 32.55
C SER A 305 8.25 16.53 34.06
N GLY A 306 8.89 15.51 34.65
CA GLY A 306 8.72 15.11 36.07
C GLY A 306 7.31 14.65 36.43
N LYS A 307 6.41 14.44 35.45
CA LYS A 307 5.01 14.04 35.63
C LYS A 307 4.77 12.61 35.14
N ASN A 308 3.85 11.91 35.78
CA ASN A 308 3.54 10.53 35.39
C ASN A 308 2.51 10.47 34.27
N PHE A 309 2.85 11.02 33.09
CA PHE A 309 2.04 10.90 31.88
C PHE A 309 2.02 9.46 31.33
N GLU A 310 0.94 9.08 30.66
CA GLU A 310 0.90 7.85 29.88
C GLU A 310 1.65 8.07 28.56
N TYR A 311 2.37 7.04 28.10
CA TYR A 311 3.15 7.12 26.84
C TYR A 311 2.26 7.41 25.63
N GLY A 312 0.99 6.95 25.65
CA GLY A 312 0.01 7.26 24.62
C GLY A 312 -0.31 8.76 24.52
N ASP A 313 -0.42 9.45 25.67
CA ASP A 313 -0.68 10.89 25.69
C ASP A 313 0.51 11.70 25.15
N ILE A 314 1.73 11.23 25.43
CA ILE A 314 2.97 11.84 24.94
C ILE A 314 3.09 11.69 23.41
N ARG A 315 2.74 10.52 22.90
CA ARG A 315 2.83 10.25 21.46
C ARG A 315 1.63 10.74 20.66
N ASN A 316 0.56 11.18 21.30
CA ASN A 316 -0.62 11.67 20.58
C ASN A 316 -0.30 12.96 19.81
N GLY A 317 -0.45 12.89 18.49
CA GLY A 317 -0.08 13.94 17.55
C GLY A 317 1.39 13.93 17.13
N LEU A 318 2.20 12.97 17.60
CA LEU A 318 3.60 12.85 17.22
C LEU A 318 3.74 12.40 15.76
N VAL A 319 4.50 13.18 14.98
CA VAL A 319 4.96 12.81 13.64
C VAL A 319 6.48 12.70 13.68
N ALA A 320 7.01 11.54 13.37
CA ALA A 320 8.42 11.28 13.58
C ALA A 320 9.04 10.40 12.48
N ALA A 321 10.33 10.58 12.24
CA ALA A 321 11.12 9.77 11.34
C ALA A 321 12.37 9.27 12.04
N ILE A 322 12.77 8.05 11.76
CA ILE A 322 14.02 7.43 12.21
C ILE A 322 14.72 6.72 11.06
N SER A 323 16.01 6.94 10.91
CA SER A 323 16.87 6.20 10.00
C SER A 323 18.09 5.68 10.76
N ILE A 324 18.37 4.38 10.61
CA ILE A 324 19.55 3.75 11.19
C ILE A 324 20.36 3.01 10.11
N ASN A 325 21.67 2.91 10.31
CA ASN A 325 22.56 2.09 9.51
C ASN A 325 23.17 1.00 10.40
N ILE A 326 22.93 -0.25 10.06
CA ILE A 326 23.41 -1.43 10.80
C ILE A 326 24.08 -2.43 9.86
N GLN A 327 24.90 -3.30 10.39
CA GLN A 327 25.55 -4.36 9.60
C GLN A 327 24.59 -5.53 9.43
N GLU A 328 24.50 -6.05 8.20
CA GLU A 328 23.73 -7.24 7.86
C GLU A 328 22.31 -7.27 8.46
N PRO A 329 21.44 -6.30 8.12
CA PRO A 329 20.11 -6.23 8.68
C PRO A 329 19.28 -7.47 8.30
N MET A 330 18.65 -8.09 9.29
CA MET A 330 17.68 -9.16 9.08
C MET A 330 16.28 -8.58 9.02
N PHE A 331 15.58 -8.82 7.93
CA PHE A 331 14.18 -8.45 7.74
C PHE A 331 13.27 -9.67 7.82
N GLU A 332 12.01 -9.49 8.19
CA GLU A 332 11.03 -10.58 8.27
C GLU A 332 10.64 -11.15 6.90
N SER A 333 10.82 -10.37 5.83
CA SER A 333 10.51 -10.76 4.45
C SER A 333 11.52 -10.20 3.46
N GLN A 334 11.56 -10.78 2.25
CA GLN A 334 12.42 -10.31 1.16
C GLN A 334 12.06 -8.88 0.69
N THR A 335 10.83 -8.44 0.89
CA THR A 335 10.39 -7.07 0.60
C THR A 335 10.99 -6.03 1.55
N LYS A 336 11.65 -6.46 2.63
CA LYS A 336 12.39 -5.62 3.59
C LYS A 336 11.54 -4.55 4.30
N ILE A 337 10.25 -4.82 4.46
CA ILE A 337 9.28 -3.87 5.03
C ILE A 337 9.28 -3.81 6.55
N LYS A 338 9.89 -4.80 7.23
CA LYS A 338 9.95 -4.87 8.70
C LYS A 338 11.30 -5.38 9.18
N LEU A 339 11.96 -4.62 10.06
CA LEU A 339 13.24 -5.03 10.66
C LEU A 339 13.03 -6.02 11.79
N GLY A 340 13.72 -7.17 11.71
CA GLY A 340 13.77 -8.21 12.76
C GLY A 340 15.05 -8.21 13.60
N SER A 341 16.15 -7.55 13.14
CA SER A 341 17.44 -7.53 13.88
C SER A 341 17.28 -7.03 15.30
N LEU A 342 17.96 -7.67 16.24
CA LEU A 342 18.02 -7.26 17.65
C LEU A 342 19.30 -6.54 18.01
N THR A 343 20.33 -6.65 17.16
CA THR A 343 21.68 -6.07 17.34
C THR A 343 22.09 -5.27 16.10
N THR A 344 23.06 -4.35 16.29
CA THR A 344 23.59 -3.50 15.21
C THR A 344 24.57 -4.22 14.29
N ALA A 345 25.05 -5.38 14.69
CA ALA A 345 25.87 -6.27 13.88
C ALA A 345 25.65 -7.72 14.33
N PRO A 346 25.87 -8.72 13.46
CA PRO A 346 25.74 -10.16 13.81
C PRO A 346 26.72 -10.55 14.92
N GLU A 347 27.96 -10.07 14.84
CA GLU A 347 28.99 -10.35 15.83
C GLU A 347 29.48 -9.04 16.49
N GLY A 348 29.50 -9.02 17.81
CA GLY A 348 30.03 -7.87 18.59
C GLY A 348 29.16 -6.60 18.56
N GLY A 349 28.00 -6.63 17.91
CA GLY A 349 27.07 -5.50 17.86
C GLY A 349 26.35 -5.25 19.18
N ILE A 350 26.06 -3.99 19.49
CA ILE A 350 25.22 -3.62 20.62
C ILE A 350 23.75 -3.84 20.29
N SER A 351 22.90 -4.01 21.30
CA SER A 351 21.46 -4.18 21.06
C SER A 351 20.85 -2.92 20.44
N ILE A 352 19.89 -3.08 19.53
CA ILE A 352 19.10 -1.98 18.92
C ILE A 352 18.46 -1.12 20.02
N ASP A 353 17.96 -1.77 21.09
CA ASP A 353 17.36 -1.07 22.24
C ASP A 353 18.36 -0.12 22.89
N LYS A 354 19.60 -0.57 23.13
CA LYS A 354 20.64 0.27 23.71
C LYS A 354 21.13 1.34 22.73
N PHE A 355 21.39 0.98 21.47
CA PHE A 355 21.89 1.89 20.44
C PHE A 355 20.97 3.12 20.26
N ILE A 356 19.69 2.87 20.06
CA ILE A 356 18.71 3.94 19.88
C ILE A 356 18.39 4.61 21.22
N GLY A 357 18.28 3.81 22.29
CA GLY A 357 17.94 4.32 23.61
C GLY A 357 18.93 5.31 24.15
N ASP A 358 20.23 5.00 24.07
CA ASP A 358 21.30 5.89 24.53
C ASP A 358 21.29 7.19 23.73
N PHE A 359 21.17 7.11 22.39
CA PHE A 359 21.12 8.28 21.53
C PHE A 359 19.90 9.17 21.82
N VAL A 360 18.70 8.58 21.90
CA VAL A 360 17.47 9.34 22.14
C VAL A 360 17.50 9.99 23.52
N LYS A 361 17.93 9.26 24.56
CA LYS A 361 18.03 9.78 25.92
C LYS A 361 19.00 10.96 26.00
N GLU A 362 20.16 10.84 25.40
CA GLU A 362 21.16 11.91 25.45
C GLU A 362 20.77 13.12 24.59
N GLN A 363 20.42 12.88 23.33
CA GLN A 363 20.25 13.99 22.40
C GLN A 363 18.90 14.71 22.56
N VAL A 364 17.81 13.98 22.84
CA VAL A 364 16.51 14.60 23.03
C VAL A 364 16.46 15.33 24.38
N ASP A 365 17.00 14.74 25.45
CA ASP A 365 17.08 15.41 26.76
C ASP A 365 17.87 16.72 26.67
N ASN A 366 19.07 16.65 26.07
CA ASN A 366 19.90 17.83 25.81
C ASN A 366 19.14 18.90 24.99
N TYR A 367 18.37 18.47 23.97
CA TYR A 367 17.60 19.39 23.15
C TYR A 367 16.51 20.08 23.93
N LEU A 368 15.73 19.34 24.76
CA LEU A 368 14.65 19.88 25.57
C LEU A 368 15.17 20.89 26.60
N HIS A 369 16.31 20.61 27.23
CA HIS A 369 16.94 21.54 28.17
C HIS A 369 17.47 22.81 27.51
N LYS A 370 17.94 22.75 26.26
CA LYS A 370 18.40 23.92 25.49
C LYS A 370 17.24 24.73 24.90
N ASN A 371 16.12 24.10 24.57
CA ASN A 371 14.99 24.70 23.87
C ASN A 371 13.72 24.63 24.75
N THR A 372 13.75 25.32 25.88
CA THR A 372 12.67 25.27 26.89
C THR A 372 11.32 25.71 26.35
N ASP A 373 11.27 26.61 25.35
CA ASP A 373 10.01 27.01 24.70
C ASP A 373 9.36 25.85 23.95
N VAL A 374 10.14 25.09 23.19
CA VAL A 374 9.67 23.87 22.52
C VAL A 374 9.24 22.82 23.54
N ALA A 375 10.01 22.62 24.60
CA ALA A 375 9.68 21.69 25.68
C ALA A 375 8.35 22.04 26.34
N ASN A 376 8.09 23.33 26.59
CA ASN A 376 6.82 23.79 27.14
C ASN A 376 5.63 23.53 26.20
N ILE A 377 5.80 23.72 24.89
CA ILE A 377 4.76 23.41 23.91
C ILE A 377 4.47 21.89 23.91
N ILE A 378 5.50 21.05 23.95
CA ILE A 378 5.35 19.58 24.04
C ILE A 378 4.57 19.21 25.31
N ILE A 379 4.97 19.73 26.48
CA ILE A 379 4.30 19.43 27.75
C ILE A 379 2.85 19.88 27.73
N GLN A 380 2.56 21.07 27.19
CA GLN A 380 1.19 21.54 27.05
C GLN A 380 0.35 20.61 26.16
N LYS A 381 0.87 20.18 25.01
CA LYS A 381 0.20 19.22 24.13
C LYS A 381 -0.10 17.91 24.84
N VAL A 382 0.87 17.38 25.61
CA VAL A 382 0.69 16.16 26.41
C VAL A 382 -0.40 16.32 27.48
N GLN A 383 -0.44 17.46 28.17
CA GLN A 383 -1.49 17.75 29.15
C GLN A 383 -2.88 17.83 28.52
N ASP A 384 -2.97 18.44 27.33
CA ASP A 384 -4.22 18.53 26.61
C ASP A 384 -4.68 17.15 26.13
N SER A 385 -3.76 16.31 25.64
CA SER A 385 -4.04 14.91 25.28
C SER A 385 -4.50 14.07 26.49
N GLU A 386 -3.86 14.24 27.64
CA GLU A 386 -4.29 13.58 28.90
C GLU A 386 -5.70 14.01 29.30
N ARG A 387 -6.02 15.31 29.22
CA ARG A 387 -7.37 15.83 29.54
C ARG A 387 -8.42 15.25 28.60
N GLU A 388 -8.12 15.24 27.28
CA GLU A 388 -9.01 14.65 26.28
C GLU A 388 -9.23 13.16 26.52
N ARG A 389 -8.19 12.39 26.77
CA ARG A 389 -8.30 10.96 27.09
C ARG A 389 -9.16 10.70 28.32
N LYS A 390 -8.91 11.44 29.42
CA LYS A 390 -9.68 11.31 30.64
C LYS A 390 -11.15 11.69 30.46
N ALA A 391 -11.43 12.74 29.69
CA ALA A 391 -12.80 13.14 29.36
C ALA A 391 -13.49 12.07 28.49
N MET A 392 -12.77 11.48 27.54
CA MET A 392 -13.32 10.45 26.66
C MET A 392 -13.52 9.09 27.32
N ALA A 393 -12.67 8.72 28.30
CA ALA A 393 -12.83 7.44 29.01
C ALA A 393 -14.20 7.28 29.64
N GLY A 394 -14.76 8.38 30.17
CA GLY A 394 -16.13 8.41 30.71
C GLY A 394 -17.19 8.22 29.62
N VAL A 395 -17.01 8.89 28.48
CA VAL A 395 -17.97 8.84 27.35
C VAL A 395 -17.90 7.48 26.64
N ALA A 396 -16.67 6.97 26.39
CA ALA A 396 -16.45 5.66 25.79
C ALA A 396 -17.03 4.53 26.67
N LYS A 397 -16.89 4.63 28.00
CA LYS A 397 -17.51 3.67 28.93
C LYS A 397 -19.04 3.65 28.81
N LEU A 398 -19.68 4.81 28.73
CA LEU A 398 -21.12 4.93 28.55
C LEU A 398 -21.55 4.43 27.15
N ALA A 399 -20.76 4.73 26.10
CA ALA A 399 -21.01 4.27 24.75
C ALA A 399 -20.83 2.74 24.65
N ARG A 400 -19.78 2.16 25.27
CA ARG A 400 -19.58 0.69 25.36
C ARG A 400 -20.69 -0.02 26.12
N GLU A 401 -21.20 0.58 27.21
CA GLU A 401 -22.34 0.02 27.93
C GLU A 401 -23.62 0.05 27.06
N ARG A 402 -23.82 1.11 26.30
CA ARG A 402 -24.91 1.21 25.30
C ARG A 402 -24.70 0.26 24.12
N SER A 403 -23.49 0.18 23.58
CA SER A 403 -23.11 -0.71 22.48
C SER A 403 -23.17 -2.19 22.89
N LYS A 404 -22.77 -2.55 24.12
CA LYS A 404 -22.93 -3.92 24.63
C LYS A 404 -24.39 -4.33 24.72
N LYS A 405 -25.29 -3.40 25.06
CA LYS A 405 -26.74 -3.62 25.03
C LYS A 405 -27.27 -3.69 23.59
N ALA A 406 -26.65 -2.98 22.65
CA ALA A 406 -26.99 -2.99 21.21
C ALA A 406 -26.29 -4.11 20.42
N ASN A 407 -25.08 -4.53 20.79
CA ASN A 407 -24.29 -5.57 20.11
C ASN A 407 -24.85 -6.99 20.27
N LEU A 408 -25.71 -7.26 21.23
CA LEU A 408 -26.51 -8.48 21.24
C LEU A 408 -27.45 -8.56 20.03
N HIS A 409 -27.67 -7.44 19.30
CA HIS A 409 -28.50 -7.35 18.10
C HIS A 409 -28.04 -6.19 17.17
N ASN A 410 -26.77 -6.14 16.74
CA ASN A 410 -26.42 -5.17 15.71
C ASN A 410 -27.02 -5.58 14.36
N ARG A 411 -28.29 -5.16 14.16
CA ARG A 411 -29.05 -5.44 12.93
C ARG A 411 -28.43 -4.81 11.67
N LYS A 412 -27.47 -3.88 11.84
CA LYS A 412 -26.82 -3.15 10.76
C LYS A 412 -25.60 -3.86 10.18
N LEU A 413 -24.91 -4.66 10.97
CA LEU A 413 -23.75 -5.44 10.53
C LEU A 413 -24.17 -6.84 10.09
N ARG A 414 -23.88 -7.17 8.85
CA ARG A 414 -23.89 -8.54 8.32
C ARG A 414 -22.44 -8.98 8.17
N ASP A 415 -21.90 -9.55 9.23
CA ASP A 415 -20.48 -9.90 9.34
C ASP A 415 -20.06 -11.03 8.40
N CYS A 416 -18.75 -11.12 8.13
CA CYS A 416 -18.11 -12.24 7.44
C CYS A 416 -17.43 -13.17 8.47
N ARG A 417 -16.96 -14.32 7.99
CA ARG A 417 -16.37 -15.35 8.85
C ARG A 417 -14.90 -15.07 9.17
N ALA A 418 -14.14 -14.62 8.17
CA ALA A 418 -12.72 -14.29 8.33
C ALA A 418 -12.54 -12.81 8.67
N HIS A 419 -11.54 -12.48 9.47
CA HIS A 419 -11.16 -11.12 9.83
C HIS A 419 -9.67 -10.89 9.66
N LEU A 420 -9.26 -9.65 9.46
CA LEU A 420 -7.85 -9.27 9.34
C LEU A 420 -7.01 -9.66 10.57
N THR A 421 -7.65 -9.69 11.74
CA THR A 421 -7.04 -10.04 13.03
C THR A 421 -6.94 -11.53 13.33
N ASP A 422 -7.40 -12.41 12.44
CA ASP A 422 -7.40 -13.85 12.68
C ASP A 422 -5.95 -14.41 12.67
N PRO A 423 -5.48 -15.10 13.71
CA PRO A 423 -4.05 -15.40 13.88
C PRO A 423 -3.47 -16.45 12.91
N LYS A 424 -4.29 -17.11 12.08
CA LYS A 424 -3.90 -18.16 11.12
C LYS A 424 -4.71 -18.14 9.82
N GLY A 425 -5.27 -17.00 9.44
CA GLY A 425 -6.17 -16.93 8.29
C GLY A 425 -5.42 -16.75 6.97
N GLU A 426 -5.64 -17.63 6.01
CA GLU A 426 -5.18 -17.47 4.62
C GLU A 426 -5.96 -16.37 3.89
N LEU A 427 -7.12 -15.94 4.42
CA LEU A 427 -8.06 -15.00 3.79
C LEU A 427 -8.05 -13.58 4.41
N GLN A 428 -7.08 -13.28 5.28
CA GLN A 428 -7.02 -12.00 6.01
C GLN A 428 -7.00 -10.79 5.07
N GLU A 429 -6.18 -10.84 4.04
CA GLU A 429 -6.00 -9.74 3.09
C GLU A 429 -7.21 -9.56 2.15
N GLU A 430 -8.04 -10.59 1.99
CA GLU A 430 -9.24 -10.54 1.17
C GLU A 430 -10.44 -9.96 1.92
N THR A 431 -10.32 -9.78 3.25
CA THR A 431 -11.43 -9.31 4.09
C THR A 431 -11.86 -7.90 3.74
N SER A 432 -13.15 -7.67 3.60
CA SER A 432 -13.72 -6.38 3.28
C SER A 432 -15.04 -6.12 3.97
N ILE A 433 -15.36 -4.84 4.20
CA ILE A 433 -16.67 -4.41 4.67
C ILE A 433 -17.24 -3.35 3.74
N PHE A 434 -18.46 -3.57 3.27
CA PHE A 434 -19.20 -2.60 2.46
C PHE A 434 -20.06 -1.72 3.36
N ILE A 435 -19.83 -0.42 3.33
CA ILE A 435 -20.67 0.59 4.00
C ILE A 435 -21.67 1.09 2.97
N THR A 436 -22.96 0.79 3.18
CA THR A 436 -24.02 1.03 2.20
C THR A 436 -25.03 2.06 2.68
N GLU A 437 -25.68 2.71 1.73
CA GLU A 437 -26.82 3.59 1.98
C GLU A 437 -28.10 2.76 2.10
N GLY A 438 -28.63 2.63 3.33
CA GLY A 438 -29.90 2.01 3.60
C GLY A 438 -29.98 0.50 3.41
N ASP A 439 -31.16 -0.04 3.68
CA ASP A 439 -31.39 -1.49 3.73
C ASP A 439 -31.55 -2.12 2.33
N SER A 440 -31.92 -1.35 1.30
CA SER A 440 -32.14 -1.86 -0.07
C SER A 440 -30.81 -2.29 -0.71
N ALA A 441 -29.82 -1.36 -0.77
CA ALA A 441 -28.48 -1.64 -1.27
C ALA A 441 -27.78 -2.72 -0.43
N SER A 442 -27.90 -2.61 0.91
CA SER A 442 -27.40 -3.62 1.85
C SER A 442 -27.98 -5.01 1.57
N GLY A 443 -29.26 -5.10 1.24
CA GLY A 443 -29.93 -6.36 0.93
C GLY A 443 -29.42 -7.04 -0.34
N SER A 444 -29.17 -6.26 -1.40
CA SER A 444 -28.61 -6.75 -2.66
C SER A 444 -27.19 -7.28 -2.46
N ILE A 445 -26.31 -6.50 -1.82
CA ILE A 445 -24.94 -6.92 -1.53
C ILE A 445 -24.91 -8.13 -0.59
N THR A 446 -25.72 -8.15 0.46
CA THR A 446 -25.78 -9.27 1.43
C THR A 446 -26.13 -10.60 0.76
N LYS A 447 -26.99 -10.59 -0.26
CA LYS A 447 -27.37 -11.79 -1.00
C LYS A 447 -26.30 -12.26 -1.99
N SER A 448 -25.44 -11.37 -2.43
CA SER A 448 -24.45 -11.60 -3.49
C SER A 448 -23.03 -11.83 -2.97
N ARG A 449 -22.72 -11.38 -1.75
CA ARG A 449 -21.40 -11.35 -1.15
C ARG A 449 -20.79 -12.74 -0.89
N ASP A 450 -19.50 -12.82 -0.83
CA ASP A 450 -18.83 -13.95 -0.18
C ASP A 450 -18.94 -13.82 1.35
N VAL A 451 -19.64 -14.78 1.95
CA VAL A 451 -19.85 -14.82 3.40
C VAL A 451 -18.57 -15.04 4.19
N ASN A 452 -17.52 -15.57 3.55
CA ASN A 452 -16.25 -15.82 4.22
C ASN A 452 -15.44 -14.54 4.41
N THR A 453 -15.39 -13.66 3.40
CA THR A 453 -14.48 -12.51 3.38
C THR A 453 -15.16 -11.14 3.31
N GLN A 454 -16.46 -11.08 2.99
CA GLN A 454 -17.17 -9.83 2.76
C GLN A 454 -18.25 -9.57 3.81
N ALA A 455 -18.13 -8.48 4.55
CA ALA A 455 -19.13 -7.99 5.50
C ALA A 455 -19.91 -6.80 4.90
N VAL A 456 -21.09 -6.51 5.44
CA VAL A 456 -21.92 -5.36 5.03
C VAL A 456 -22.39 -4.60 6.26
N PHE A 457 -22.25 -3.28 6.24
CA PHE A 457 -22.77 -2.36 7.24
C PHE A 457 -23.76 -1.38 6.59
N SER A 458 -24.99 -1.33 7.08
CA SER A 458 -26.05 -0.47 6.54
C SER A 458 -26.15 0.83 7.32
N LEU A 459 -25.95 1.98 6.67
CA LEU A 459 -26.20 3.30 7.23
C LEU A 459 -27.73 3.59 7.23
N ARG A 460 -28.18 4.39 8.17
CA ARG A 460 -29.58 4.82 8.27
C ARG A 460 -29.71 6.25 7.76
N GLY A 461 -29.73 6.41 6.44
CA GLY A 461 -29.76 7.71 5.79
C GLY A 461 -28.41 8.42 5.82
N LYS A 462 -28.39 9.73 5.61
CA LYS A 462 -27.17 10.56 5.60
C LYS A 462 -26.54 10.61 6.98
N PRO A 463 -25.25 10.24 7.14
CA PRO A 463 -24.56 10.35 8.40
C PRO A 463 -24.32 11.82 8.80
N LEU A 464 -24.01 12.04 10.07
CA LEU A 464 -23.69 13.35 10.61
C LEU A 464 -22.46 13.95 9.91
N ASN A 465 -22.52 15.22 9.50
CA ASN A 465 -21.32 15.94 9.09
C ASN A 465 -20.40 16.15 10.30
N CYS A 466 -19.26 15.46 10.29
CA CYS A 466 -18.30 15.46 11.40
C CYS A 466 -17.33 16.62 11.37
N PHE A 467 -17.30 17.42 10.30
CA PHE A 467 -16.32 18.50 10.16
C PHE A 467 -16.42 19.51 11.31
N GLY A 468 -15.30 19.78 11.96
CA GLY A 468 -15.21 20.68 13.10
C GLY A 468 -15.85 20.18 14.40
N LEU A 469 -16.35 18.94 14.43
CA LEU A 469 -16.90 18.33 15.65
C LEU A 469 -15.80 17.66 16.47
N THR A 470 -16.03 17.61 17.79
CA THR A 470 -15.13 16.89 18.68
C THR A 470 -15.40 15.38 18.65
N LYS A 471 -14.41 14.57 18.97
CA LYS A 471 -14.52 13.11 19.10
C LYS A 471 -15.67 12.68 20.00
N LYS A 472 -15.96 13.48 21.05
CA LYS A 472 -17.07 13.23 21.97
C LYS A 472 -18.42 13.18 21.26
N VAL A 473 -18.71 14.17 20.42
CA VAL A 473 -19.99 14.28 19.68
C VAL A 473 -20.13 13.11 18.70
N VAL A 474 -19.03 12.69 18.08
CA VAL A 474 -19.01 11.55 17.17
C VAL A 474 -19.25 10.23 17.88
N TYR A 475 -18.67 10.03 19.07
CA TYR A 475 -18.94 8.85 19.90
C TYR A 475 -20.37 8.82 20.47
N GLU A 476 -21.01 9.97 20.66
CA GLU A 476 -22.42 10.05 21.06
C GLU A 476 -23.37 9.75 19.90
N ASN A 477 -22.94 9.86 18.64
CA ASN A 477 -23.70 9.51 17.48
C ASN A 477 -23.81 7.98 17.33
N GLU A 478 -25.03 7.45 17.28
CA GLU A 478 -25.28 6.00 17.24
C GLU A 478 -24.69 5.34 15.98
N GLU A 479 -24.82 5.97 14.80
CA GLU A 479 -24.33 5.43 13.54
C GLU A 479 -22.82 5.25 13.56
N PHE A 480 -22.08 6.32 13.93
CA PHE A 480 -20.63 6.28 13.98
C PHE A 480 -20.11 5.39 15.10
N ASN A 481 -20.80 5.32 16.23
CA ASN A 481 -20.45 4.42 17.31
C ASN A 481 -20.56 2.94 16.86
N LEU A 482 -21.66 2.57 16.19
CA LEU A 482 -21.84 1.22 15.66
C LEU A 482 -20.86 0.87 14.55
N LEU A 483 -20.49 1.85 13.72
CA LEU A 483 -19.50 1.67 12.67
C LEU A 483 -18.09 1.48 13.24
N GLN A 484 -17.68 2.30 14.21
CA GLN A 484 -16.40 2.15 14.91
C GLN A 484 -16.27 0.79 15.57
N ALA A 485 -17.35 0.35 16.25
CA ALA A 485 -17.41 -0.97 16.88
C ALA A 485 -17.36 -2.10 15.83
N ALA A 486 -18.02 -1.95 14.68
CA ALA A 486 -17.95 -2.92 13.58
C ALA A 486 -16.55 -3.05 13.00
N LEU A 487 -15.85 -1.93 12.82
CA LEU A 487 -14.46 -1.88 12.34
C LEU A 487 -13.45 -2.25 13.42
N ASN A 488 -13.81 -2.15 14.69
CA ASN A 488 -12.94 -2.30 15.89
C ASN A 488 -11.74 -1.34 15.87
N ILE A 489 -12.01 -0.04 15.61
CA ILE A 489 -11.02 1.02 15.53
C ILE A 489 -11.10 2.04 16.68
N GLU A 490 -11.84 1.74 17.73
CA GLU A 490 -12.05 2.65 18.87
C GLU A 490 -10.72 2.99 19.57
N ASP A 491 -9.84 2.00 19.72
CA ASP A 491 -8.56 2.11 20.42
C ASP A 491 -7.34 2.19 19.47
N GLY A 492 -7.57 2.43 18.17
CA GLY A 492 -6.53 2.47 17.12
C GLY A 492 -6.75 1.43 16.05
N LEU A 493 -5.79 1.28 15.13
CA LEU A 493 -5.92 0.37 13.98
C LEU A 493 -5.41 -1.05 14.22
N ASP A 494 -4.72 -1.31 15.33
CA ASP A 494 -4.15 -2.65 15.61
C ASP A 494 -5.24 -3.74 15.72
N GLY A 495 -6.47 -3.32 15.98
CA GLY A 495 -7.64 -4.19 16.07
C GLY A 495 -8.53 -4.18 14.81
N LEU A 496 -8.10 -3.55 13.72
CA LEU A 496 -8.91 -3.44 12.49
C LEU A 496 -9.35 -4.81 11.98
N ARG A 497 -10.67 -4.99 11.81
CA ARG A 497 -11.24 -6.30 11.47
C ARG A 497 -11.23 -6.63 9.98
N TYR A 498 -11.21 -5.63 9.11
CA TYR A 498 -11.31 -5.81 7.66
C TYR A 498 -10.18 -5.07 6.97
N ASN A 499 -9.52 -5.73 6.02
CA ASN A 499 -8.44 -5.13 5.25
C ASN A 499 -8.94 -3.99 4.34
N LYS A 500 -10.16 -4.11 3.79
CA LYS A 500 -10.74 -3.10 2.92
C LYS A 500 -12.03 -2.56 3.51
N VAL A 501 -12.12 -1.26 3.70
CA VAL A 501 -13.31 -0.50 4.10
C VAL A 501 -13.86 0.18 2.86
N ILE A 502 -14.94 -0.34 2.31
CA ILE A 502 -15.46 0.04 1.00
C ILE A 502 -16.74 0.86 1.17
N VAL A 503 -16.72 2.10 0.74
CA VAL A 503 -17.91 2.96 0.70
C VAL A 503 -18.67 2.64 -0.58
N ALA A 504 -19.87 2.04 -0.43
CA ALA A 504 -20.74 1.60 -1.51
C ALA A 504 -22.05 2.38 -1.45
N THR A 505 -22.13 3.48 -2.19
CA THR A 505 -23.28 4.38 -2.25
C THR A 505 -23.82 4.45 -3.68
N ASP A 506 -25.04 4.91 -3.81
CA ASP A 506 -25.67 5.15 -5.10
C ASP A 506 -24.87 6.15 -5.95
N ALA A 507 -25.02 6.09 -7.27
CA ALA A 507 -24.33 6.99 -8.20
C ALA A 507 -25.05 8.34 -8.37
N ASP A 508 -26.00 8.66 -7.49
CA ASP A 508 -26.74 9.91 -7.47
C ASP A 508 -26.09 10.97 -6.55
N VAL A 509 -26.72 12.14 -6.48
CA VAL A 509 -26.24 13.28 -5.68
C VAL A 509 -26.22 12.96 -4.18
N ASP A 510 -27.21 12.18 -3.71
CA ASP A 510 -27.32 11.79 -2.30
C ASP A 510 -26.23 10.79 -1.92
N GLY A 511 -25.98 9.81 -2.78
CA GLY A 511 -24.89 8.85 -2.60
C GLY A 511 -23.51 9.51 -2.63
N MET A 512 -23.28 10.51 -3.52
CA MET A 512 -22.06 11.30 -3.52
C MET A 512 -21.89 12.08 -2.22
N HIS A 513 -22.97 12.64 -1.67
CA HIS A 513 -22.94 13.37 -0.40
C HIS A 513 -22.59 12.42 0.77
N ILE A 514 -23.20 11.22 0.83
CA ILE A 514 -22.89 10.22 1.85
C ILE A 514 -21.43 9.79 1.75
N ARG A 515 -20.92 9.60 0.53
CA ARG A 515 -19.49 9.30 0.28
C ARG A 515 -18.58 10.36 0.87
N LEU A 516 -18.87 11.63 0.61
CA LEU A 516 -18.09 12.75 1.14
C LEU A 516 -18.17 12.84 2.67
N LEU A 517 -19.34 12.60 3.27
CA LEU A 517 -19.52 12.57 4.73
C LEU A 517 -18.69 11.44 5.37
N MET A 518 -18.65 10.25 4.75
CA MET A 518 -17.86 9.12 5.24
C MET A 518 -16.36 9.38 5.10
N ILE A 519 -15.91 9.93 3.97
CA ILE A 519 -14.50 10.32 3.78
C ILE A 519 -14.11 11.38 4.82
N THR A 520 -14.95 12.38 5.07
CA THR A 520 -14.73 13.40 6.10
C THR A 520 -14.56 12.78 7.49
N PHE A 521 -15.39 11.80 7.83
CA PHE A 521 -15.28 11.06 9.09
C PHE A 521 -13.93 10.35 9.22
N PHE A 522 -13.51 9.62 8.17
CA PHE A 522 -12.24 8.92 8.20
C PHE A 522 -11.04 9.88 8.21
N LEU A 523 -11.07 10.95 7.41
CA LEU A 523 -10.00 11.96 7.37
C LEU A 523 -9.80 12.64 8.72
N GLN A 524 -10.89 12.98 9.40
CA GLN A 524 -10.82 13.76 10.63
C GLN A 524 -10.48 12.91 11.86
N PHE A 525 -10.98 11.68 11.94
CA PHE A 525 -10.85 10.87 13.16
C PHE A 525 -9.96 9.64 13.00
N PHE A 526 -9.77 9.14 11.79
CA PHE A 526 -9.01 7.94 11.48
C PHE A 526 -8.15 8.10 10.20
N PRO A 527 -7.34 9.18 10.09
CA PRO A 527 -6.55 9.43 8.88
C PRO A 527 -5.60 8.29 8.53
N GLU A 528 -5.15 7.53 9.53
CA GLU A 528 -4.29 6.36 9.33
C GLU A 528 -4.95 5.26 8.50
N LEU A 529 -6.30 5.10 8.54
CA LEU A 529 -7.01 4.18 7.68
C LEU A 529 -6.79 4.51 6.18
N ILE A 530 -6.81 5.80 5.85
CA ILE A 530 -6.60 6.27 4.49
C ILE A 530 -5.12 6.19 4.12
N LYS A 531 -4.22 6.66 5.00
CA LYS A 531 -2.76 6.62 4.76
C LYS A 531 -2.22 5.20 4.57
N LYS A 532 -2.78 4.22 5.29
CA LYS A 532 -2.44 2.80 5.15
C LYS A 532 -3.18 2.09 4.00
N GLY A 533 -4.00 2.82 3.25
CA GLY A 533 -4.65 2.31 2.06
C GLY A 533 -5.83 1.39 2.29
N HIS A 534 -6.51 1.48 3.45
CA HIS A 534 -7.65 0.63 3.78
C HIS A 534 -9.00 1.14 3.29
N VAL A 535 -9.11 2.41 2.84
CA VAL A 535 -10.40 3.02 2.45
C VAL A 535 -10.54 3.04 0.94
N TYR A 536 -11.69 2.54 0.47
CA TYR A 536 -12.01 2.42 -0.95
C TYR A 536 -13.42 2.93 -1.24
N ILE A 537 -13.64 3.34 -2.49
CA ILE A 537 -14.94 3.65 -3.06
C ILE A 537 -15.29 2.55 -4.05
N LEU A 538 -16.47 1.96 -3.93
CA LEU A 538 -16.96 1.01 -4.93
C LEU A 538 -17.38 1.77 -6.18
N GLN A 539 -16.76 1.45 -7.31
CA GLN A 539 -17.25 1.87 -8.60
C GLN A 539 -18.38 0.94 -9.03
N THR A 540 -19.54 1.50 -9.29
CA THR A 540 -20.72 0.78 -9.77
C THR A 540 -21.06 1.17 -11.20
N PRO A 541 -21.54 0.27 -12.04
CA PRO A 541 -21.89 0.59 -13.41
C PRO A 541 -23.03 1.62 -13.44
N LEU A 542 -22.91 2.59 -14.33
CA LEU A 542 -23.95 3.60 -14.61
C LEU A 542 -24.97 3.07 -15.62
N PHE A 543 -24.52 2.20 -16.55
CA PHE A 543 -25.35 1.68 -17.60
C PHE A 543 -25.15 0.19 -17.81
N ARG A 544 -26.24 -0.48 -18.23
CA ARG A 544 -26.24 -1.83 -18.75
C ARG A 544 -26.67 -1.78 -20.20
N VAL A 545 -25.81 -2.22 -21.11
CA VAL A 545 -26.08 -2.37 -22.54
C VAL A 545 -26.16 -3.84 -22.85
N ARG A 546 -27.28 -4.31 -23.39
CA ARG A 546 -27.46 -5.73 -23.72
C ARG A 546 -28.08 -5.93 -25.08
N ALA A 547 -27.67 -6.99 -25.77
CA ALA A 547 -28.22 -7.39 -27.04
C ALA A 547 -28.67 -8.86 -27.01
N ARG A 548 -29.80 -9.18 -27.69
CA ARG A 548 -30.20 -10.57 -27.85
C ARG A 548 -29.26 -11.28 -28.82
N LYS A 549 -28.76 -12.46 -28.46
CA LYS A 549 -27.90 -13.28 -29.32
C LYS A 549 -28.51 -13.56 -30.68
N SER A 550 -29.85 -13.67 -30.74
CA SER A 550 -30.59 -13.88 -31.99
C SER A 550 -30.56 -12.69 -32.94
N LYS A 551 -30.37 -11.47 -32.44
CA LYS A 551 -30.23 -10.23 -33.24
C LYS A 551 -28.81 -9.98 -33.73
N LEU A 552 -27.81 -10.60 -33.09
CA LEU A 552 -26.40 -10.47 -33.44
C LEU A 552 -26.00 -11.49 -34.50
N GLY A 553 -25.15 -11.10 -35.44
CA GLY A 553 -24.57 -12.06 -36.39
C GLY A 553 -23.68 -13.09 -35.67
N LYS A 554 -23.61 -14.33 -36.18
CA LYS A 554 -22.85 -15.43 -35.55
C LYS A 554 -21.38 -15.09 -35.31
N ALA A 555 -20.75 -14.30 -36.19
CA ALA A 555 -19.36 -13.85 -36.03
C ALA A 555 -19.22 -12.90 -34.82
N LYS A 556 -20.15 -11.93 -34.68
CA LYS A 556 -20.12 -10.96 -33.57
C LYS A 556 -20.46 -11.60 -32.23
N VAL A 557 -21.38 -12.58 -32.22
CA VAL A 557 -21.66 -13.36 -31.01
C VAL A 557 -20.40 -14.11 -30.55
N ARG A 558 -19.65 -14.72 -31.46
CA ARG A 558 -18.38 -15.38 -31.13
C ARG A 558 -17.35 -14.41 -30.59
N GLU A 559 -17.13 -13.28 -31.26
CA GLU A 559 -16.18 -12.23 -30.82
C GLU A 559 -16.49 -11.77 -29.38
N LEU A 560 -17.76 -11.49 -29.07
CA LEU A 560 -18.19 -11.07 -27.75
C LEU A 560 -18.15 -12.21 -26.72
N GLN A 561 -18.37 -13.45 -27.14
CA GLN A 561 -18.22 -14.64 -26.28
C GLN A 561 -16.75 -14.90 -25.94
N ASP A 562 -15.88 -14.80 -26.94
CA ASP A 562 -14.43 -14.92 -26.75
C ASP A 562 -13.93 -13.80 -25.81
N ALA A 563 -14.42 -12.58 -25.99
CA ALA A 563 -14.14 -11.46 -25.08
C ALA A 563 -14.71 -11.67 -23.65
N ALA A 564 -15.84 -12.36 -23.51
CA ALA A 564 -16.39 -12.69 -22.18
C ALA A 564 -15.62 -13.83 -21.49
N GLN A 565 -14.93 -14.68 -22.25
CA GLN A 565 -14.09 -15.77 -21.72
C GLN A 565 -12.63 -15.33 -21.51
N ASP A 566 -12.17 -14.35 -22.27
CA ASP A 566 -10.87 -13.72 -22.05
C ASP A 566 -10.92 -12.89 -20.75
N GLN A 567 -10.11 -13.29 -19.80
CA GLN A 567 -10.05 -12.67 -18.47
C GLN A 567 -9.67 -11.18 -18.54
N GLU A 568 -8.87 -10.80 -19.52
CA GLU A 568 -8.48 -9.44 -19.84
C GLU A 568 -9.62 -8.56 -20.33
N ALA A 569 -10.30 -9.04 -21.36
CA ALA A 569 -11.44 -8.35 -21.94
C ALA A 569 -12.62 -8.29 -20.95
N LYS A 570 -12.80 -9.34 -20.14
CA LYS A 570 -13.83 -9.43 -19.12
C LYS A 570 -13.67 -8.36 -18.03
N VAL A 571 -12.45 -8.15 -17.50
CA VAL A 571 -12.15 -7.10 -16.52
C VAL A 571 -12.31 -5.71 -17.14
N ARG A 572 -11.84 -5.53 -18.37
CA ARG A 572 -11.89 -4.23 -19.07
C ARG A 572 -13.29 -3.81 -19.48
N ARG A 573 -14.12 -4.76 -19.94
CA ARG A 573 -15.44 -4.49 -20.51
C ARG A 573 -16.60 -4.98 -19.67
N GLN A 574 -16.33 -5.77 -18.62
CA GLN A 574 -17.32 -6.46 -17.78
C GLN A 574 -18.49 -7.06 -18.59
N ILE A 575 -18.13 -7.89 -19.57
CA ILE A 575 -19.06 -8.59 -20.41
C ILE A 575 -19.55 -9.84 -19.67
N SER A 576 -20.86 -10.00 -19.56
CA SER A 576 -21.48 -11.24 -19.10
C SER A 576 -22.43 -11.79 -20.16
N GLU A 577 -22.59 -13.09 -20.18
CA GLU A 577 -23.55 -13.73 -21.07
C GLU A 577 -24.52 -14.65 -20.31
N ASN A 578 -25.73 -14.74 -20.79
CA ASN A 578 -26.69 -15.76 -20.41
C ASN A 578 -27.22 -16.47 -21.68
N THR A 579 -28.25 -17.32 -21.53
CA THR A 579 -28.79 -18.10 -22.63
C THR A 579 -29.23 -17.24 -23.82
N ASP A 580 -29.82 -16.06 -23.58
CA ASP A 580 -30.45 -15.25 -24.62
C ASP A 580 -29.75 -13.95 -24.94
N PHE A 581 -28.95 -13.41 -23.98
CA PHE A 581 -28.35 -12.07 -24.07
C PHE A 581 -26.85 -12.11 -23.86
N ILE A 582 -26.18 -11.16 -24.50
CA ILE A 582 -24.85 -10.68 -24.13
C ILE A 582 -25.04 -9.31 -23.49
N THR A 583 -24.41 -9.08 -22.35
CA THR A 583 -24.57 -7.89 -21.52
C THR A 583 -23.20 -7.29 -21.27
N GLN A 584 -23.05 -5.98 -21.45
CA GLN A 584 -21.89 -5.21 -21.05
C GLN A 584 -22.32 -4.14 -20.05
N TYR A 585 -21.54 -4.02 -18.97
CA TYR A 585 -21.74 -2.99 -17.97
C TYR A 585 -20.73 -1.84 -18.20
N CYS A 586 -21.25 -0.61 -18.14
CA CYS A 586 -20.48 0.59 -18.49
C CYS A 586 -20.46 1.56 -17.32
N TYR A 587 -19.30 2.10 -17.04
CA TYR A 587 -19.01 3.00 -15.90
C TYR A 587 -18.88 4.46 -16.33
N SER A 588 -18.85 4.73 -17.62
CA SER A 588 -18.80 6.07 -18.19
C SER A 588 -19.70 6.15 -19.43
N GLU A 589 -19.94 7.37 -19.89
CA GLU A 589 -20.68 7.64 -21.13
C GLU A 589 -19.90 7.14 -22.35
N GLU A 590 -18.54 7.26 -22.34
CA GLU A 590 -17.69 6.74 -23.41
C GLU A 590 -17.79 5.22 -23.49
N GLU A 591 -17.73 4.50 -22.34
CA GLU A 591 -17.92 3.05 -22.31
C GLU A 591 -19.31 2.65 -22.84
N ARG A 592 -20.34 3.44 -22.53
CA ARG A 592 -21.70 3.20 -23.04
C ARG A 592 -21.75 3.32 -24.57
N LEU A 593 -21.22 4.39 -25.13
CA LEU A 593 -21.20 4.62 -26.58
C LEU A 593 -20.42 3.50 -27.31
N GLN A 594 -19.29 3.09 -26.74
CA GLN A 594 -18.52 1.97 -27.27
C GLN A 594 -19.31 0.66 -27.22
N ALA A 595 -19.96 0.39 -26.08
CA ALA A 595 -20.79 -0.81 -25.93
C ALA A 595 -21.97 -0.84 -26.92
N ILE A 596 -22.60 0.30 -27.21
CA ILE A 596 -23.64 0.40 -28.23
C ILE A 596 -23.09 0.01 -29.60
N ASN A 597 -21.92 0.52 -29.97
CA ASN A 597 -21.27 0.18 -31.23
C ASN A 597 -20.90 -1.33 -31.31
N ASP A 598 -20.44 -1.89 -30.21
CA ASP A 598 -20.07 -3.30 -30.11
C ASP A 598 -21.28 -4.24 -30.15
N MET A 599 -22.41 -3.84 -29.56
CA MET A 599 -23.63 -4.63 -29.48
C MET A 599 -24.53 -4.56 -30.73
N GLY A 600 -24.15 -3.74 -31.73
CA GLY A 600 -24.88 -3.63 -32.99
C GLY A 600 -26.14 -2.74 -32.91
N PRO A 601 -26.98 -2.75 -33.94
CA PRO A 601 -28.14 -1.89 -34.00
C PRO A 601 -29.18 -2.29 -32.96
N ASP A 602 -29.73 -1.29 -32.25
CA ASP A 602 -30.86 -1.41 -31.31
C ASP A 602 -30.59 -2.31 -30.08
N PRO A 603 -29.50 -2.05 -29.31
CA PRO A 603 -29.30 -2.71 -28.03
C PRO A 603 -30.27 -2.15 -26.97
N GLU A 604 -30.63 -2.96 -26.02
CA GLU A 604 -31.40 -2.53 -24.84
C GLU A 604 -30.47 -1.86 -23.83
N ILE A 605 -30.74 -0.59 -23.52
CA ILE A 605 -29.95 0.22 -22.61
C ILE A 605 -30.77 0.45 -21.33
N THR A 606 -30.14 0.19 -20.18
CA THR A 606 -30.71 0.49 -18.87
C THR A 606 -29.74 1.39 -18.12
N ARG A 607 -30.21 2.53 -17.60
CA ARG A 607 -29.45 3.39 -16.69
C ARG A 607 -29.75 2.98 -15.26
N PHE A 608 -28.71 2.72 -14.45
CA PHE A 608 -28.87 2.47 -13.03
C PHE A 608 -28.78 3.80 -12.27
N LYS A 609 -29.78 4.08 -11.44
CA LYS A 609 -29.80 5.27 -10.57
C LYS A 609 -29.31 4.93 -9.17
N GLY A 610 -29.53 3.71 -8.71
CA GLY A 610 -29.13 3.28 -7.38
C GLY A 610 -28.75 1.80 -7.34
N LEU A 611 -28.00 1.42 -6.31
CA LEU A 611 -27.54 0.04 -6.07
C LEU A 611 -28.68 -0.94 -5.87
N GLY A 612 -29.84 -0.45 -5.38
CA GLY A 612 -31.03 -1.27 -5.17
C GLY A 612 -31.73 -1.71 -6.47
N GLU A 613 -31.41 -1.10 -7.62
CA GLU A 613 -31.94 -1.46 -8.94
C GLU A 613 -31.18 -2.63 -9.58
N ILE A 614 -29.98 -2.93 -9.07
CA ILE A 614 -29.14 -4.01 -9.56
C ILE A 614 -29.57 -5.31 -8.87
N SER A 615 -29.88 -6.33 -9.66
CA SER A 615 -30.26 -7.62 -9.11
C SER A 615 -29.10 -8.30 -8.35
N PRO A 616 -29.37 -9.14 -7.34
CA PRO A 616 -28.29 -9.82 -6.61
C PRO A 616 -27.37 -10.66 -7.49
N ASP A 617 -27.88 -11.25 -8.56
CA ASP A 617 -27.06 -12.06 -9.48
C ASP A 617 -26.12 -11.19 -10.32
N GLU A 618 -26.55 -10.00 -10.73
CA GLU A 618 -25.69 -9.01 -11.39
C GLU A 618 -24.66 -8.45 -10.40
N PHE A 619 -25.08 -8.17 -9.16
CA PHE A 619 -24.19 -7.66 -8.12
C PHE A 619 -23.00 -8.58 -7.85
N ARG A 620 -23.18 -9.88 -7.93
CA ARG A 620 -22.10 -10.86 -7.75
C ARG A 620 -20.92 -10.63 -8.70
N THR A 621 -21.19 -10.14 -9.91
CA THR A 621 -20.15 -9.77 -10.88
C THR A 621 -19.37 -8.55 -10.42
N PHE A 622 -20.01 -7.57 -9.76
CA PHE A 622 -19.38 -6.31 -9.39
C PHE A 622 -18.59 -6.34 -8.08
N ILE A 623 -18.92 -7.26 -7.18
CA ILE A 623 -18.24 -7.41 -5.87
C ILE A 623 -17.40 -8.68 -5.78
N GLY A 624 -17.29 -9.43 -6.88
CA GLY A 624 -16.45 -10.62 -7.03
C GLY A 624 -14.97 -10.30 -7.29
N PRO A 625 -14.23 -11.25 -7.90
CA PRO A 625 -12.80 -11.07 -8.19
C PRO A 625 -12.49 -9.85 -9.07
N ASP A 626 -13.44 -9.45 -9.93
CA ASP A 626 -13.29 -8.34 -10.88
C ASP A 626 -13.84 -7.01 -10.32
N ILE A 627 -13.93 -6.87 -8.99
CA ILE A 627 -14.43 -5.68 -8.31
C ILE A 627 -13.60 -4.45 -8.68
N ARG A 628 -14.26 -3.36 -9.11
CA ARG A 628 -13.61 -2.08 -9.37
C ARG A 628 -13.66 -1.21 -8.12
N LEU A 629 -12.50 -0.99 -7.53
CA LEU A 629 -12.31 -0.17 -6.35
C LEU A 629 -11.41 1.02 -6.66
N GLU A 630 -11.82 2.19 -6.23
CA GLU A 630 -11.01 3.39 -6.22
C GLU A 630 -10.47 3.59 -4.80
N GLN A 631 -9.16 3.53 -4.65
CA GLN A 631 -8.52 3.74 -3.35
C GLN A 631 -8.53 5.24 -3.00
N VAL A 632 -8.97 5.55 -1.81
CA VAL A 632 -8.87 6.91 -1.28
C VAL A 632 -7.44 7.14 -0.83
N SER A 633 -6.73 8.06 -1.48
CA SER A 633 -5.35 8.44 -1.18
C SER A 633 -5.27 9.93 -0.79
N LEU A 634 -4.22 10.28 -0.06
CA LEU A 634 -3.91 11.65 0.33
C LEU A 634 -2.60 12.08 -0.35
N HIS A 635 -2.68 13.13 -1.14
CA HIS A 635 -1.51 13.76 -1.73
C HIS A 635 -1.22 15.10 -1.04
N LYS A 636 0.05 15.47 -0.93
CA LYS A 636 0.45 16.75 -0.30
C LYS A 636 -0.08 17.97 -1.04
N ALA A 637 -0.24 17.88 -2.36
CA ALA A 637 -0.84 18.94 -3.15
C ALA A 637 -2.29 19.25 -2.74
N ASP A 638 -2.95 18.27 -2.12
CA ASP A 638 -4.30 18.41 -1.60
C ASP A 638 -4.23 19.12 -0.25
N ASN A 639 -4.57 20.40 -0.21
CA ASN A 639 -4.77 21.08 1.07
C ASN A 639 -6.05 20.56 1.73
N VAL A 640 -5.95 19.37 2.33
CA VAL A 640 -7.09 18.60 2.87
C VAL A 640 -7.91 19.43 3.85
N ALA A 641 -7.25 20.24 4.67
CA ALA A 641 -7.94 21.08 5.65
C ALA A 641 -8.80 22.15 4.95
N GLU A 642 -8.27 22.81 3.93
CA GLU A 642 -8.95 23.82 3.14
C GLU A 642 -10.07 23.21 2.30
N LEU A 643 -9.83 22.05 1.68
CA LEU A 643 -10.86 21.32 0.95
C LEU A 643 -12.01 20.87 1.84
N LEU A 644 -11.71 20.36 3.04
CA LEU A 644 -12.74 19.97 4.00
C LEU A 644 -13.50 21.21 4.50
N GLU A 645 -12.84 22.31 4.78
CA GLU A 645 -13.51 23.57 5.17
C GLU A 645 -14.39 24.08 4.04
N TYR A 646 -13.90 24.05 2.80
CA TYR A 646 -14.67 24.47 1.63
C TYR A 646 -15.91 23.59 1.42
N TYR A 647 -15.77 22.26 1.37
CA TYR A 647 -16.89 21.36 1.06
C TYR A 647 -17.80 21.08 2.26
N MET A 648 -17.27 20.97 3.47
CA MET A 648 -17.97 20.51 4.67
C MET A 648 -18.17 21.61 5.72
N GLY A 649 -17.47 22.75 5.59
CA GLY A 649 -17.57 23.89 6.50
C GLY A 649 -18.86 24.70 6.32
N LYS A 650 -18.93 25.82 7.01
CA LYS A 650 -20.10 26.72 7.02
C LYS A 650 -20.14 27.69 5.82
N ASN A 651 -19.12 27.67 4.96
CA ASN A 651 -19.04 28.58 3.81
C ASN A 651 -19.97 28.15 2.66
N THR A 652 -21.24 28.54 2.77
CA THR A 652 -22.26 28.19 1.77
C THR A 652 -22.25 29.13 0.54
N MET A 653 -21.82 30.39 0.69
CA MET A 653 -21.84 31.38 -0.38
C MET A 653 -20.85 31.04 -1.49
N GLU A 654 -19.61 30.68 -1.17
CA GLU A 654 -18.60 30.33 -2.17
C GLU A 654 -18.99 29.07 -2.94
N ARG A 655 -19.55 28.06 -2.25
CA ARG A 655 -20.07 26.86 -2.91
C ARG A 655 -21.24 27.14 -3.83
N GLN A 656 -22.13 28.08 -3.42
CA GLN A 656 -23.27 28.48 -4.24
C GLN A 656 -22.76 29.19 -5.50
N ASN A 657 -21.81 30.11 -5.37
CA ASN A 657 -21.20 30.80 -6.51
C ASN A 657 -20.51 29.82 -7.44
N PHE A 658 -19.71 28.87 -6.90
CA PHE A 658 -19.08 27.82 -7.70
C PHE A 658 -20.10 27.00 -8.50
N ILE A 659 -21.22 26.61 -7.89
CA ILE A 659 -22.29 25.87 -8.58
C ILE A 659 -22.88 26.72 -9.70
N ILE A 660 -23.14 27.99 -9.45
CA ILE A 660 -23.70 28.94 -10.45
C ILE A 660 -22.71 29.11 -11.63
N ASP A 661 -21.43 29.33 -11.31
CA ASP A 661 -20.38 29.60 -12.31
C ASP A 661 -20.06 28.36 -13.19
N ASN A 662 -20.30 27.15 -12.66
CA ASN A 662 -20.03 25.87 -13.35
C ASN A 662 -21.30 25.11 -13.73
N LEU A 663 -22.46 25.75 -13.68
CA LEU A 663 -23.73 25.12 -14.07
C LEU A 663 -23.76 24.91 -15.58
N VAL A 664 -23.67 23.65 -15.99
CA VAL A 664 -23.93 23.21 -17.35
C VAL A 664 -25.42 22.94 -17.47
N ILE A 665 -26.13 23.77 -18.21
CA ILE A 665 -27.54 23.51 -18.55
C ILE A 665 -27.51 22.42 -19.64
N GLU A 666 -27.98 21.24 -19.33
CA GLU A 666 -28.30 20.23 -20.34
C GLU A 666 -29.44 20.81 -21.17
N GLU A 667 -29.19 21.20 -22.42
CA GLU A 667 -30.26 21.52 -23.34
C GLU A 667 -31.06 20.22 -23.53
N ASP A 668 -32.29 20.17 -23.07
CA ASP A 668 -33.25 19.17 -23.48
C ASP A 668 -33.27 19.16 -25.00
N LEU A 669 -32.66 18.15 -25.61
CA LEU A 669 -32.85 17.87 -27.03
C LEU A 669 -34.35 17.60 -27.17
N ALA A 670 -35.08 18.68 -27.56
CA ALA A 670 -36.46 18.54 -27.96
C ALA A 670 -36.51 17.43 -29.00
N GLU A 671 -37.26 16.40 -28.72
CA GLU A 671 -37.69 15.42 -29.72
C GLU A 671 -38.24 16.24 -30.89
N GLU A 672 -37.51 16.32 -31.98
CA GLU A 672 -38.09 16.73 -33.26
C GLU A 672 -39.13 15.65 -33.64
N ASP A 673 -40.35 15.85 -33.15
CA ASP A 673 -41.49 15.13 -33.64
C ASP A 673 -41.67 15.39 -35.16
N GLU A 674 -41.69 14.29 -35.88
CA GLU A 674 -42.19 14.02 -37.22
C GLU A 674 -42.97 15.17 -37.92
N ILE A 675 -42.55 15.50 -39.09
CA ILE A 675 -43.46 15.78 -40.24
C ILE A 675 -43.08 14.94 -41.43
#